data_0061dd1f2e2ff1a5a5877bb2387a7311
#
_entry.id   0061dd1f2e2ff1a5a5877bb2387a7311
#
_cell.length_a   1.000
_cell.length_b   1.000
_cell.length_c   1.000
_cell.angle_alpha   90.00
_cell.angle_beta   90.00
_cell.angle_gamma   90.00
#
_symmetry.space_group_name_H-M   'P 1'
#
loop_
_entity.id
_entity.type
_entity.pdbx_description
1 polymer ?
#
loop_
_entity_poly.entity_id
_entity_poly.type
_entity_poly.pdbx_seq_one_letter_code
_entity_poly.pdbx_strand_id
1 'polypeptide(L)'
;VAGPRXXXXLRALRDAGRAAEALAAYEDVRRLLADRLGSDPGAELRSLHAELLRPDAVAVPASVPQSENVGASGTRQPAGASRPAGASRPTWASPPDGAPHPLPPGGLRARLTSFVGREADLEAIRGDLASARLVTLLGPGGAGKTRLSQEAAETLLRAAAAHHGDGEGAGRGGLPARAQDGLLDRVRDGVRVAELAPVDDPAGVPEAVVTAVGARETVLYGAGAEGMRAATERGDDPVDRLAEHCGRRRMLLVLDNCEHVVDAAARLVETLLERCPGLTVLATSREPLGVPGEVLRPVEPLPEPVALRLLADRGAAARPGFRVDDDPEACAEICHRLDGLPLAIELAAARLRMLTPRQIADRLDDRFRLLTSGSRTVRPRQQTLRAVVDWSWDLLDDGERDVLRRLSVFAGGCDLAAAEAVCGPAVLDALGSLVDKSLVVAAPSGDRAVGDEMRYRLLETVAEYASERLDEAGQRTGAERAHLTYYRELARTTDPLLRGPGQLAAIERLEREYENLRTALRHAVAARDEQEALCLALSLTWYWQMRDQRIEARNWCREVTALGPDPFTEPVRPVPSLWQRCTDAPPPMTDEVLAEARRGVHLSHMACMDTELDDWMTPQAQHRLRIIAATYEPGQPQTCRPPGTFWAFALMLIGEMNTLRAVVDDAVRTCRRTPGFDWELASNLQIRANFLANRSDWAGDALRDADEALEIYRRLGDTWGTAEALSARAEARERRGECLLAAADYEVAIGYADRLGAHAQTAVLTARLGGVLLEAGEEERGERLLRDVIDRRDGGHEPALPAARLFLTGWLGLTGRTAEARDQLRTLREEFRIAHYVVFDAFILGAEGWLDVVDGEEERALVTIRAALEQSNNPLTLAIAAHMRAGHLHMAATALAAVDHGRRARDAARCLGAADASLPPGHVAGRMEREVRDLAERRARDALGDTAYETAYAEGGLLSPEEAATLV
;
A
#
# COMPACT_ATOMS: atom_id res chain seq x y z
N VAL A 1 1.97 -4.38 45.13
CA VAL A 1 1.65 -3.00 44.68
C VAL A 1 0.73 -3.03 43.48
N ALA A 2 0.65 -4.11 42.73
CA ALA A 2 -0.22 -4.22 41.53
C ALA A 2 -1.69 -4.59 41.84
N GLY A 3 -1.99 -5.02 43.05
CA GLY A 3 -3.30 -5.58 43.42
C GLY A 3 -4.54 -4.68 43.21
N PRO A 4 -4.60 -3.44 43.73
CA PRO A 4 -5.79 -2.61 43.66
C PRO A 4 -6.18 -2.20 42.22
N ARG A 5 -5.21 -1.95 41.44
CA ARG A 5 -5.46 -1.55 40.02
C ARG A 5 -5.95 -2.67 39.09
N UNK A 6 -5.60 -3.70 39.26
CA UNK A 6 -5.93 -4.87 38.64
C UNK A 6 -7.33 -5.24 38.91
N UNK A 7 -7.55 -5.14 40.13
CA UNK A 7 -8.87 -5.40 40.59
C UNK A 7 -9.85 -4.41 40.07
N UNK A 8 -9.44 -3.21 39.95
CA UNK A 8 -10.21 -2.22 39.35
C UNK A 8 -10.44 -2.43 37.90
N UNK A 9 -9.62 -3.01 37.23
CA UNK A 9 -9.72 -3.31 35.91
C UNK A 9 -10.63 -4.41 35.67
N LEU A 10 -10.45 -5.43 36.33
CA LEU A 10 -11.33 -6.61 36.25
C LEU A 10 -12.81 -6.34 36.55
N ARG A 11 -13.04 -5.55 37.58
CA ARG A 11 -14.41 -5.14 37.92
C ARG A 11 -15.05 -4.31 36.80
N ALA A 12 -14.32 -3.36 36.25
CA ALA A 12 -14.81 -2.53 35.14
C ALA A 12 -15.16 -3.36 33.91
N LEU A 13 -14.35 -4.36 33.57
CA LEU A 13 -14.60 -5.26 32.44
C LEU A 13 -15.85 -6.14 32.74
N ARG A 14 -15.98 -6.65 33.95
CA ARG A 14 -17.19 -7.38 34.37
C ARG A 14 -18.44 -6.50 34.24
N ASP A 15 -18.37 -5.30 34.78
CA ASP A 15 -19.52 -4.38 34.84
C ASP A 15 -19.90 -3.84 33.44
N ALA A 16 -18.91 -3.86 32.51
CA ALA A 16 -19.13 -3.57 31.08
C ALA A 16 -19.65 -4.78 30.28
N GLY A 17 -19.91 -5.92 30.94
CA GLY A 17 -20.38 -7.12 30.25
C GLY A 17 -19.31 -7.90 29.49
N ARG A 18 -18.01 -7.56 29.68
CA ARG A 18 -16.88 -8.14 28.97
C ARG A 18 -16.18 -9.21 29.84
N ALA A 19 -16.98 -10.21 30.29
CA ALA A 19 -16.52 -11.26 31.23
C ALA A 19 -15.34 -12.09 30.67
N ALA A 20 -15.35 -12.39 29.37
CA ALA A 20 -14.27 -13.17 28.73
C ALA A 20 -12.92 -12.44 28.81
N GLU A 21 -12.91 -11.13 28.59
CA GLU A 21 -11.71 -10.30 28.70
C GLU A 21 -11.25 -10.12 30.14
N ALA A 22 -12.20 -10.04 31.08
CA ALA A 22 -11.87 -10.02 32.50
C ALA A 22 -11.19 -11.33 32.93
N LEU A 23 -11.66 -12.48 32.43
CA LEU A 23 -11.06 -13.80 32.71
C LEU A 23 -9.65 -13.91 32.10
N ALA A 24 -9.45 -13.43 30.85
CA ALA A 24 -8.14 -13.42 30.22
C ALA A 24 -7.14 -12.54 31.00
N ALA A 25 -7.56 -11.34 31.36
CA ALA A 25 -6.74 -10.41 32.13
C ALA A 25 -6.39 -10.97 33.53
N TYR A 26 -7.28 -11.70 34.14
CA TYR A 26 -7.00 -12.40 35.44
C TYR A 26 -5.91 -13.46 35.24
N GLU A 27 -6.00 -14.26 34.18
CA GLU A 27 -5.04 -15.32 33.88
C GLU A 27 -3.63 -14.75 33.59
N ASP A 28 -3.55 -13.64 32.91
CA ASP A 28 -2.28 -12.94 32.67
C ASP A 28 -1.65 -12.47 34.00
N VAL A 29 -2.45 -11.89 34.88
CA VAL A 29 -1.98 -11.48 36.21
C VAL A 29 -1.52 -12.69 37.01
N ARG A 30 -2.25 -13.81 36.94
CA ARG A 30 -1.88 -15.05 37.64
C ARG A 30 -0.53 -15.57 37.16
N ARG A 31 -0.31 -15.62 35.85
CA ARG A 31 0.97 -16.04 35.25
C ARG A 31 2.10 -15.10 35.68
N LEU A 32 1.88 -13.80 35.58
CA LEU A 32 2.89 -12.82 35.97
C LEU A 32 3.30 -12.92 37.48
N LEU A 33 2.34 -13.20 38.36
CA LEU A 33 2.61 -13.39 39.79
C LEU A 33 3.37 -14.69 40.03
N ALA A 34 3.01 -15.76 39.30
CA ALA A 34 3.70 -17.06 39.40
C ALA A 34 5.16 -16.92 38.88
N ASP A 35 5.36 -16.29 37.73
CA ASP A 35 6.68 -16.18 37.09
C ASP A 35 7.63 -15.24 37.81
N ARG A 36 7.13 -14.07 38.29
CA ARG A 36 8.00 -13.04 38.88
C ARG A 36 8.13 -13.13 40.39
N LEU A 37 7.15 -13.70 41.06
CA LEU A 37 7.11 -13.69 42.54
C LEU A 37 6.92 -15.08 43.17
N GLY A 38 6.69 -16.10 42.33
CA GLY A 38 6.46 -17.46 42.80
C GLY A 38 5.22 -17.56 43.70
N SER A 39 4.21 -16.70 43.50
CA SER A 39 3.06 -16.60 44.39
C SER A 39 1.74 -16.58 43.62
N ASP A 40 0.67 -17.09 44.24
CA ASP A 40 -0.69 -17.06 43.72
C ASP A 40 -1.36 -15.70 43.91
N PRO A 41 -2.35 -15.33 43.07
CA PRO A 41 -3.16 -14.13 43.28
C PRO A 41 -3.78 -14.05 44.68
N GLY A 42 -3.84 -12.83 45.20
CA GLY A 42 -4.44 -12.57 46.54
C GLY A 42 -5.94 -12.91 46.58
N ALA A 43 -6.47 -13.06 47.79
CA ALA A 43 -7.83 -13.50 48.04
C ALA A 43 -8.92 -12.71 47.30
N GLU A 44 -8.72 -11.40 47.16
CA GLU A 44 -9.68 -10.48 46.48
C GLU A 44 -9.75 -10.77 44.97
N LEU A 45 -8.61 -11.02 44.33
CA LEU A 45 -8.54 -11.37 42.93
C LEU A 45 -9.17 -12.76 42.65
N ARG A 46 -8.91 -13.73 43.54
CA ARG A 46 -9.51 -15.07 43.46
C ARG A 46 -11.04 -15.02 43.65
N SER A 47 -11.52 -14.18 44.55
CA SER A 47 -12.99 -14.00 44.75
C SER A 47 -13.64 -13.43 43.50
N LEU A 48 -13.03 -12.41 42.88
CA LEU A 48 -13.56 -11.81 41.64
C LEU A 48 -13.51 -12.79 40.46
N HIS A 49 -12.49 -13.63 40.40
CA HIS A 49 -12.39 -14.69 39.38
C HIS A 49 -13.52 -15.73 39.59
N ALA A 50 -13.80 -16.12 40.82
CA ALA A 50 -14.88 -17.04 41.12
C ALA A 50 -16.28 -16.45 40.79
N GLU A 51 -16.43 -15.13 40.95
CA GLU A 51 -17.63 -14.39 40.52
C GLU A 51 -17.80 -14.40 39.00
N LEU A 52 -16.73 -14.17 38.26
CA LEU A 52 -16.72 -14.15 36.79
C LEU A 52 -17.05 -15.53 36.18
N LEU A 53 -16.76 -16.60 36.90
CA LEU A 53 -17.02 -17.99 36.47
C LEU A 53 -18.44 -18.48 36.77
N ARG A 54 -19.29 -17.71 37.50
CA ARG A 54 -20.67 -18.10 37.79
C ARG A 54 -21.61 -17.78 36.59
N PRO A 55 -22.45 -18.74 36.17
CA PRO A 55 -23.34 -18.56 35.01
C PRO A 55 -24.40 -17.46 35.15
N ASP A 56 -24.71 -17.02 36.39
CA ASP A 56 -25.80 -16.06 36.69
C ASP A 56 -25.35 -14.58 36.73
N ALA A 57 -24.19 -14.26 36.24
CA ALA A 57 -23.65 -12.89 36.34
C ALA A 57 -24.14 -11.90 35.28
N VAL A 58 -25.25 -12.18 34.59
CA VAL A 58 -25.91 -11.23 33.70
C VAL A 58 -27.20 -10.73 34.39
N ALA A 59 -27.15 -9.52 34.93
CA ALA A 59 -28.32 -8.85 35.50
C ALA A 59 -29.26 -8.44 34.39
N VAL A 60 -30.42 -9.10 34.28
CA VAL A 60 -31.55 -8.69 33.47
C VAL A 60 -32.47 -7.82 34.31
N PRO A 61 -32.94 -6.65 33.89
CA PRO A 61 -33.91 -5.86 34.67
C PRO A 61 -35.20 -6.59 34.83
N ALA A 62 -35.81 -6.48 36.01
CA ALA A 62 -37.00 -7.19 36.44
C ALA A 62 -38.22 -6.95 35.53
N SER A 63 -38.88 -8.02 35.12
CA SER A 63 -40.13 -8.01 34.42
C SER A 63 -41.27 -8.54 35.30
N VAL A 64 -42.44 -8.01 35.15
CA VAL A 64 -43.71 -8.22 35.83
C VAL A 64 -44.29 -9.61 35.54
N PRO A 65 -45.11 -10.21 36.43
CA PRO A 65 -45.37 -11.65 36.47
C PRO A 65 -46.35 -12.17 35.43
N GLN A 66 -46.15 -13.43 35.11
CA GLN A 66 -46.98 -14.26 34.25
C GLN A 66 -48.24 -14.73 35.00
N SER A 67 -49.36 -14.79 34.30
CA SER A 67 -50.49 -15.61 34.69
C SER A 67 -50.83 -16.61 33.59
N GLU A 68 -51.10 -17.81 34.00
CA GLU A 68 -51.29 -19.01 33.17
C GLU A 68 -52.64 -19.04 32.40
N ASN A 69 -52.58 -19.69 31.28
CA ASN A 69 -53.36 -20.83 30.85
C ASN A 69 -54.48 -20.74 29.78
N VAL A 70 -54.32 -21.65 28.86
CA VAL A 70 -55.28 -22.54 28.17
C VAL A 70 -56.14 -21.98 27.02
N GLY A 71 -55.87 -22.54 25.86
CA GLY A 71 -56.93 -23.15 25.05
C GLY A 71 -57.45 -22.51 23.79
N ALA A 72 -57.08 -23.13 22.68
CA ALA A 72 -57.92 -23.47 21.53
C ALA A 72 -58.34 -22.41 20.51
N SER A 73 -57.81 -22.60 19.30
CA SER A 73 -58.53 -22.56 18.00
C SER A 73 -59.43 -21.43 17.61
N GLY A 74 -59.19 -20.88 16.44
CA GLY A 74 -60.23 -20.11 15.70
C GLY A 74 -59.71 -19.12 14.67
N THR A 75 -59.76 -19.52 13.45
CA THR A 75 -59.64 -18.73 12.23
C THR A 75 -60.46 -17.45 12.17
N ARG A 76 -59.86 -16.35 11.66
CA ARG A 76 -60.46 -15.49 10.64
C ARG A 76 -59.66 -14.20 10.41
N GLN A 77 -59.29 -13.93 9.14
CA GLN A 77 -59.00 -12.61 8.55
C GLN A 77 -60.31 -11.86 8.23
N PRO A 78 -60.31 -10.58 7.74
CA PRO A 78 -59.28 -9.55 7.66
C PRO A 78 -59.75 -8.13 8.01
N ALA A 79 -58.93 -7.16 7.77
CA ALA A 79 -59.16 -5.78 7.33
C ALA A 79 -58.73 -4.66 8.29
N GLY A 80 -58.01 -3.74 7.69
CA GLY A 80 -57.88 -2.35 8.20
C GLY A 80 -56.46 -1.78 8.33
N ALA A 81 -56.03 -1.07 7.29
CA ALA A 81 -54.79 -0.37 7.27
C ALA A 81 -54.71 0.81 8.24
N SER A 82 -53.59 0.93 8.94
CA SER A 82 -53.11 2.24 9.40
C SER A 82 -51.59 2.18 9.53
N ARG A 83 -50.91 3.08 8.83
CA ARG A 83 -49.49 3.34 8.92
C ARG A 83 -49.13 3.82 10.32
N PRO A 84 -48.07 3.33 10.93
CA PRO A 84 -47.40 4.08 11.98
C PRO A 84 -46.18 4.81 11.41
N ALA A 85 -46.07 6.08 11.78
CA ALA A 85 -44.94 6.96 11.48
C ALA A 85 -43.76 6.65 12.44
N GLY A 86 -42.54 6.78 11.90
CA GLY A 86 -41.37 7.08 12.69
C GLY A 86 -40.54 5.90 13.17
N ALA A 87 -39.72 5.33 12.27
CA ALA A 87 -38.52 4.62 12.70
C ALA A 87 -37.35 5.64 12.78
N SER A 88 -36.89 5.89 13.98
CA SER A 88 -35.76 6.75 14.23
C SER A 88 -34.50 6.13 13.64
N ARG A 89 -33.84 6.84 12.75
CA ARG A 89 -32.50 6.52 12.24
C ARG A 89 -31.49 6.43 13.42
N PRO A 90 -30.61 5.46 13.45
CA PRO A 90 -29.47 5.55 14.36
C PRO A 90 -28.58 6.72 13.93
N THR A 91 -28.50 7.72 14.77
CA THR A 91 -27.55 8.83 14.62
C THR A 91 -26.14 8.32 14.95
N TRP A 92 -25.33 8.07 13.94
CA TRP A 92 -23.89 8.00 14.12
C TRP A 92 -23.42 9.43 14.45
N ALA A 93 -23.01 9.64 15.67
CA ALA A 93 -22.35 10.89 16.05
C ALA A 93 -21.08 11.02 15.22
N SER A 94 -20.99 12.02 14.37
CA SER A 94 -19.75 12.40 13.72
C SER A 94 -18.73 12.71 14.81
N PRO A 95 -17.49 12.23 14.72
CA PRO A 95 -16.45 12.67 15.66
C PRO A 95 -16.27 14.19 15.49
N PRO A 96 -15.93 14.91 16.55
CA PRO A 96 -15.75 16.36 16.47
C PRO A 96 -14.66 16.71 15.48
N ASP A 97 -14.94 17.64 14.59
CA ASP A 97 -14.01 18.17 13.61
C ASP A 97 -12.74 18.70 14.30
N GLY A 98 -11.59 18.29 13.84
CA GLY A 98 -10.35 18.98 14.08
C GLY A 98 -9.33 18.38 15.02
N ALA A 99 -9.42 17.08 15.39
CA ALA A 99 -8.27 16.43 16.03
C ALA A 99 -7.41 15.77 14.93
N PRO A 100 -6.15 16.20 14.74
CA PRO A 100 -5.28 15.48 13.80
C PRO A 100 -5.12 14.03 14.29
N HIS A 101 -5.41 13.09 13.43
CA HIS A 101 -5.09 11.68 13.68
C HIS A 101 -3.59 11.59 13.96
N PRO A 102 -3.15 10.98 15.07
CA PRO A 102 -1.72 10.76 15.26
C PRO A 102 -1.23 9.87 14.13
N LEU A 103 -0.35 10.41 13.31
CA LEU A 103 0.34 9.66 12.26
C LEU A 103 1.04 8.47 12.94
N PRO A 104 0.99 7.27 12.36
CA PRO A 104 1.72 6.14 12.93
C PRO A 104 3.21 6.48 13.02
N PRO A 105 3.92 6.04 14.06
CA PRO A 105 5.34 6.36 14.21
C PRO A 105 6.09 5.87 12.96
N GLY A 106 6.75 6.79 12.29
CA GLY A 106 7.35 6.60 10.95
C GLY A 106 8.64 5.79 10.95
N GLY A 107 8.60 4.53 11.33
CA GLY A 107 9.76 3.64 11.29
C GLY A 107 10.78 3.86 12.41
N LEU A 108 10.51 4.76 13.37
CA LEU A 108 11.39 4.95 14.52
C LEU A 108 11.22 3.79 15.50
N ARG A 109 12.29 3.05 15.74
CA ARG A 109 12.26 1.84 16.56
C ARG A 109 12.32 2.16 18.06
N ALA A 110 11.66 1.34 18.88
CA ALA A 110 11.73 1.45 20.33
C ALA A 110 13.16 1.25 20.83
N ARG A 111 13.58 2.09 21.76
CA ARG A 111 14.96 2.05 22.31
C ARG A 111 15.09 1.04 23.41
N LEU A 112 16.12 0.22 23.33
CA LEU A 112 16.46 -0.76 24.37
C LEU A 112 17.61 -0.28 25.28
N THR A 113 18.40 0.72 24.82
CA THR A 113 19.55 1.25 25.57
C THR A 113 19.56 2.78 25.56
N SER A 114 20.15 3.36 26.60
CA SER A 114 20.33 4.81 26.73
C SER A 114 21.16 5.41 25.61
N PHE A 115 20.86 6.65 25.22
CA PHE A 115 21.71 7.47 24.33
C PHE A 115 22.65 8.29 25.21
N VAL A 116 23.95 8.15 25.03
CA VAL A 116 24.97 8.75 25.88
C VAL A 116 25.82 9.73 25.11
N GLY A 117 25.83 10.99 25.57
CA GLY A 117 26.59 12.06 24.95
C GLY A 117 26.01 12.53 23.64
N ARG A 118 26.76 13.29 22.86
CA ARG A 118 26.36 13.82 21.57
C ARG A 118 25.26 14.87 21.57
N GLU A 119 25.02 15.50 22.73
CA GLU A 119 24.03 16.58 22.83
C GLU A 119 24.40 17.75 21.88
N ALA A 120 25.71 18.04 21.75
CA ALA A 120 26.25 19.04 20.82
C ALA A 120 26.04 18.65 19.37
N ASP A 121 26.19 17.36 19.04
CA ASP A 121 25.96 16.84 17.69
C ASP A 121 24.49 16.98 17.31
N LEU A 122 23.58 16.68 18.23
CA LEU A 122 22.11 16.83 18.01
C LEU A 122 21.75 18.30 17.74
N GLU A 123 22.31 19.22 18.52
CA GLU A 123 22.07 20.66 18.32
C GLU A 123 22.65 21.15 16.99
N ALA A 124 23.83 20.67 16.62
CA ALA A 124 24.46 20.98 15.33
C ALA A 124 23.62 20.47 14.16
N ILE A 125 23.15 19.20 14.21
CA ILE A 125 22.26 18.62 13.19
C ILE A 125 21.00 19.46 13.07
N ARG A 126 20.41 19.87 14.18
CA ARG A 126 19.22 20.73 14.19
C ARG A 126 19.50 22.07 13.49
N GLY A 127 20.65 22.67 13.76
CA GLY A 127 21.09 23.90 13.07
C GLY A 127 21.29 23.73 11.57
N ASP A 128 21.91 22.61 11.16
CA ASP A 128 22.12 22.29 9.75
C ASP A 128 20.79 22.08 9.03
N LEU A 129 19.87 21.28 9.62
CA LEU A 129 18.54 21.02 9.05
C LEU A 129 17.67 22.28 8.98
N ALA A 130 17.90 23.27 9.83
CA ALA A 130 17.20 24.56 9.75
C ALA A 130 17.67 25.40 8.55
N SER A 131 18.91 25.20 8.10
CA SER A 131 19.53 26.00 7.02
C SER A 131 19.59 25.28 5.67
N ALA A 132 19.64 23.95 5.67
CA ALA A 132 19.80 23.12 4.47
C ALA A 132 18.67 22.07 4.35
N ARG A 133 18.42 21.62 3.12
CA ARG A 133 17.44 20.54 2.86
C ARG A 133 18.09 19.15 2.76
N LEU A 134 19.42 19.07 2.71
CA LEU A 134 20.16 17.80 2.72
C LEU A 134 21.32 17.90 3.70
N VAL A 135 21.32 17.03 4.70
CA VAL A 135 22.42 16.89 5.66
C VAL A 135 22.86 15.43 5.63
N THR A 136 24.16 15.19 5.46
CA THR A 136 24.74 13.84 5.42
C THR A 136 25.68 13.66 6.60
N LEU A 137 25.36 12.70 7.48
CA LEU A 137 26.21 12.29 8.60
C LEU A 137 27.31 11.37 8.07
N LEU A 138 28.55 11.84 8.11
CA LEU A 138 29.73 11.12 7.61
C LEU A 138 30.53 10.51 8.75
N GLY A 139 30.97 9.28 8.57
CA GLY A 139 31.88 8.68 9.55
C GLY A 139 32.10 7.18 9.32
N PRO A 140 33.08 6.61 9.99
CA PRO A 140 33.37 5.18 9.85
C PRO A 140 32.22 4.31 10.39
N GLY A 141 32.26 3.02 10.02
CA GLY A 141 31.39 2.02 10.62
C GLY A 141 31.54 2.03 12.17
N GLY A 142 30.45 1.82 12.89
CA GLY A 142 30.49 1.79 14.36
C GLY A 142 30.59 3.14 15.04
N ALA A 143 30.69 4.27 14.32
CA ALA A 143 30.73 5.62 14.91
C ALA A 143 29.38 6.09 15.52
N GLY A 144 28.28 5.38 15.22
CA GLY A 144 26.96 5.68 15.76
C GLY A 144 26.13 6.61 14.89
N LYS A 145 26.39 6.71 13.58
CA LYS A 145 25.64 7.54 12.63
C LYS A 145 24.14 7.24 12.63
N THR A 146 23.78 5.98 12.46
CA THR A 146 22.38 5.48 12.51
C THR A 146 21.68 5.90 13.80
N ARG A 147 22.33 5.67 14.93
CA ARG A 147 21.74 6.00 16.24
C ARG A 147 21.57 7.50 16.41
N LEU A 148 22.55 8.30 15.96
CA LEU A 148 22.51 9.76 16.02
C LEU A 148 21.40 10.32 15.10
N SER A 149 21.22 9.78 13.89
CA SER A 149 20.16 10.21 12.96
C SER A 149 18.78 9.91 13.53
N GLN A 150 18.59 8.73 14.12
CA GLN A 150 17.33 8.34 14.76
C GLN A 150 17.00 9.20 15.98
N GLU A 151 18.01 9.53 16.82
CA GLU A 151 17.85 10.41 17.98
C GLU A 151 17.47 11.83 17.55
N ALA A 152 18.12 12.35 16.50
CA ALA A 152 17.81 13.66 15.93
C ALA A 152 16.38 13.70 15.40
N ALA A 153 15.98 12.67 14.66
CA ALA A 153 14.64 12.50 14.09
C ALA A 153 13.57 12.46 15.20
N GLU A 154 13.79 11.65 16.24
CA GLU A 154 12.84 11.51 17.36
C GLU A 154 12.71 12.81 18.17
N THR A 155 13.82 13.50 18.39
CA THR A 155 13.82 14.78 19.09
C THR A 155 13.02 15.84 18.33
N LEU A 156 13.18 15.89 16.99
CA LEU A 156 12.41 16.79 16.13
C LEU A 156 10.92 16.44 16.13
N LEU A 157 10.59 15.16 16.06
CA LEU A 157 9.19 14.69 16.08
C LEU A 157 8.49 15.06 17.40
N ARG A 158 9.16 14.86 18.53
CA ARG A 158 8.63 15.26 19.85
C ARG A 158 8.44 16.77 19.95
N ALA A 159 9.40 17.55 19.44
CA ALA A 159 9.31 19.00 19.43
C ALA A 159 8.16 19.51 18.55
N ALA A 160 7.97 18.92 17.38
CA ALA A 160 6.86 19.25 16.48
C ALA A 160 5.50 18.93 17.12
N ALA A 161 5.37 17.77 17.77
CA ALA A 161 4.15 17.37 18.48
C ALA A 161 3.82 18.34 19.63
N ALA A 162 4.84 18.77 20.40
CA ALA A 162 4.67 19.75 21.50
C ALA A 162 4.25 21.13 20.97
N HIS A 163 4.79 21.54 19.82
CA HIS A 163 4.49 22.84 19.19
C HIS A 163 3.03 22.94 18.73
N HIS A 164 2.44 21.84 18.32
CA HIS A 164 1.03 21.79 17.88
C HIS A 164 0.03 21.64 19.05
N GLY A 165 0.50 21.22 20.23
CA GLY A 165 -0.33 21.00 21.43
C GLY A 165 -0.52 22.22 22.34
N ASP A 166 0.41 23.18 22.33
CA ASP A 166 0.40 24.35 23.22
C ASP A 166 0.25 25.64 22.41
N GLY A 167 -0.94 26.18 22.36
CA GLY A 167 -1.15 27.57 21.95
C GLY A 167 -0.53 28.49 23.00
N GLU A 168 0.55 29.17 22.65
CA GLU A 168 1.26 30.22 23.41
C GLU A 168 2.04 29.79 24.66
N GLY A 169 3.34 29.88 24.58
CA GLY A 169 4.24 30.11 25.72
C GLY A 169 5.27 29.03 26.04
N ALA A 170 6.47 29.44 25.92
CA ALA A 170 7.72 29.01 26.54
C ALA A 170 8.82 28.60 25.58
N GLY A 171 9.56 29.55 25.10
CA GLY A 171 10.86 29.31 24.50
C GLY A 171 11.93 29.01 25.56
N ARG A 172 12.55 27.87 25.48
CA ARG A 172 13.81 27.56 26.16
C ARG A 172 14.79 26.84 25.23
N GLY A 173 15.83 27.55 24.87
CA GLY A 173 17.10 27.01 24.40
C GLY A 173 17.51 27.20 22.97
N GLY A 174 18.59 27.88 22.75
CA GLY A 174 19.63 27.65 21.73
C GLY A 174 19.54 28.43 20.43
N LEU A 175 18.47 28.33 19.68
CA LEU A 175 18.29 28.98 18.37
C LEU A 175 17.33 30.18 18.46
N PRO A 176 17.47 31.20 17.60
CA PRO A 176 16.46 32.28 17.54
C PRO A 176 15.07 31.69 17.29
N ALA A 177 14.07 32.13 17.98
CA ALA A 177 12.70 31.59 17.93
C ALA A 177 12.18 31.39 16.50
N ARG A 178 12.47 32.30 15.56
CA ARG A 178 12.08 32.24 14.16
C ARG A 178 12.72 31.08 13.38
N ALA A 179 13.93 30.66 13.74
CA ALA A 179 14.61 29.54 13.08
C ALA A 179 14.09 28.20 13.59
N GLN A 180 13.72 28.10 14.87
CA GLN A 180 13.07 26.94 15.47
C GLN A 180 11.67 26.70 14.86
N ASP A 181 10.87 27.77 14.78
CA ASP A 181 9.54 27.73 14.17
C ASP A 181 9.63 27.24 12.72
N GLY A 182 10.63 27.74 11.97
CA GLY A 182 10.85 27.35 10.57
C GLY A 182 11.24 25.88 10.38
N LEU A 183 12.05 25.32 11.28
CA LEU A 183 12.44 23.90 11.22
C LEU A 183 11.27 22.98 11.62
N LEU A 184 10.51 23.35 12.67
CA LEU A 184 9.35 22.55 13.10
C LEU A 184 8.27 22.56 12.01
N ASP A 185 8.12 23.65 11.26
CA ASP A 185 7.23 23.71 10.12
C ASP A 185 7.69 22.81 8.95
N ARG A 186 9.02 22.63 8.77
CA ARG A 186 9.58 21.72 7.75
C ARG A 186 9.32 20.23 8.06
N VAL A 187 9.07 19.88 9.30
CA VAL A 187 8.79 18.49 9.72
C VAL A 187 7.35 18.30 10.19
N ARG A 188 6.47 19.22 9.81
CA ARG A 188 5.07 19.26 10.23
C ARG A 188 4.30 17.98 9.90
N ASP A 189 4.57 17.39 8.74
CA ASP A 189 3.89 16.17 8.27
C ASP A 189 4.64 14.89 8.69
N GLY A 190 5.63 15.05 9.61
CA GLY A 190 6.27 13.92 10.29
C GLY A 190 7.67 13.57 9.80
N VAL A 191 8.15 12.45 10.31
CA VAL A 191 9.48 11.89 10.00
C VAL A 191 9.28 10.47 9.47
N ARG A 192 10.07 10.09 8.46
CA ARG A 192 10.13 8.73 7.93
C ARG A 192 11.58 8.25 7.86
N VAL A 193 11.79 6.98 8.14
CA VAL A 193 13.14 6.38 8.10
C VAL A 193 13.15 5.25 7.07
N ALA A 194 14.01 5.38 6.07
CA ALA A 194 14.29 4.34 5.08
C ALA A 194 15.66 3.73 5.39
N GLU A 195 15.67 2.46 5.77
CA GLU A 195 16.88 1.70 6.09
C GLU A 195 17.34 1.01 4.80
N LEU A 196 18.46 1.47 4.22
CA LEU A 196 18.95 0.96 2.95
C LEU A 196 19.89 -0.25 3.10
N ALA A 197 20.32 -0.59 4.31
CA ALA A 197 21.19 -1.73 4.58
C ALA A 197 20.74 -3.05 3.92
N PRO A 198 19.42 -3.38 3.85
CA PRO A 198 18.99 -4.61 3.20
C PRO A 198 18.92 -4.54 1.66
N VAL A 199 19.18 -3.38 1.05
CA VAL A 199 18.98 -3.15 -0.39
C VAL A 199 20.30 -3.39 -1.13
N ASP A 200 20.51 -4.59 -1.61
CA ASP A 200 21.75 -4.93 -2.35
C ASP A 200 21.78 -4.40 -3.78
N ASP A 201 20.60 -4.31 -4.42
CA ASP A 201 20.47 -3.81 -5.79
C ASP A 201 20.17 -2.31 -5.76
N PRO A 202 21.05 -1.46 -6.36
CA PRO A 202 20.79 -0.02 -6.46
C PRO A 202 19.43 0.35 -7.08
N ALA A 203 18.91 -0.48 -7.99
CA ALA A 203 17.58 -0.26 -8.59
C ALA A 203 16.43 -0.39 -7.57
N GLY A 204 16.64 -1.07 -6.47
CA GLY A 204 15.65 -1.23 -5.38
C GLY A 204 15.57 -0.05 -4.42
N VAL A 205 16.48 0.94 -4.51
CA VAL A 205 16.50 2.07 -3.56
C VAL A 205 15.20 2.89 -3.58
N PRO A 206 14.65 3.29 -4.75
CA PRO A 206 13.40 4.05 -4.75
C PRO A 206 12.24 3.27 -4.10
N GLU A 207 12.14 1.98 -4.37
CA GLU A 207 11.07 1.12 -3.84
C GLU A 207 11.17 0.93 -2.32
N ALA A 208 12.39 0.82 -1.79
CA ALA A 208 12.63 0.78 -0.35
C ALA A 208 12.16 2.07 0.32
N VAL A 209 12.40 3.21 -0.33
CA VAL A 209 11.96 4.52 0.19
C VAL A 209 10.43 4.66 0.07
N VAL A 210 9.79 4.20 -1.03
CA VAL A 210 8.31 4.13 -1.17
C VAL A 210 7.70 3.41 0.02
N THR A 211 8.26 2.25 0.37
CA THR A 211 7.81 1.46 1.53
C THR A 211 7.94 2.25 2.82
N ALA A 212 9.11 2.85 3.03
CA ALA A 212 9.44 3.57 4.26
C ALA A 212 8.56 4.80 4.50
N VAL A 213 8.22 5.54 3.45
CA VAL A 213 7.35 6.73 3.58
C VAL A 213 5.87 6.35 3.69
N GLY A 214 5.53 5.09 3.48
CA GLY A 214 4.14 4.62 3.50
C GLY A 214 3.37 5.01 2.25
N ALA A 215 4.07 5.12 1.11
CA ALA A 215 3.46 5.43 -0.18
C ALA A 215 2.93 4.18 -0.90
N ARG A 216 3.01 3.01 -0.26
CA ARG A 216 2.38 1.77 -0.74
C ARG A 216 0.96 1.67 -0.25
N GLU A 217 0.04 1.41 -1.16
CA GLU A 217 -1.39 1.29 -0.85
C GLU A 217 -1.95 -0.05 -1.33
N THR A 218 -3.05 -0.47 -0.74
CA THR A 218 -3.83 -1.58 -1.27
C THR A 218 -4.67 -1.08 -2.45
N VAL A 219 -4.74 -1.86 -3.51
CA VAL A 219 -5.42 -1.48 -4.76
C VAL A 219 -6.74 -2.25 -4.88
N LEU A 220 -7.79 -1.56 -5.29
CA LEU A 220 -9.08 -2.11 -5.70
C LEU A 220 -9.25 -1.94 -7.23
N TYR A 221 -9.85 -2.94 -7.88
CA TYR A 221 -9.91 -3.03 -9.34
C TYR A 221 -11.31 -2.76 -9.93
N GLY A 222 -12.17 -2.02 -9.26
CA GLY A 222 -13.49 -1.66 -9.78
C GLY A 222 -13.42 -1.07 -11.21
N ALA A 223 -14.41 -1.37 -12.05
CA ALA A 223 -14.42 -1.01 -13.47
C ALA A 223 -14.13 0.47 -13.77
N GLY A 224 -14.66 1.37 -12.94
CA GLY A 224 -14.38 2.81 -13.09
C GLY A 224 -12.93 3.17 -12.71
N ALA A 225 -12.33 2.42 -11.77
CA ALA A 225 -10.96 2.65 -11.34
C ALA A 225 -9.93 2.18 -12.37
N GLU A 226 -10.19 1.09 -13.08
CA GLU A 226 -9.30 0.60 -14.16
C GLU A 226 -9.20 1.61 -15.31
N GLY A 227 -10.33 2.14 -15.76
CA GLY A 227 -10.36 3.15 -16.81
C GLY A 227 -9.63 4.43 -16.41
N MET A 228 -9.78 4.86 -15.16
CA MET A 228 -9.10 6.05 -14.64
C MET A 228 -7.61 5.80 -14.38
N ARG A 229 -7.24 4.59 -13.94
CA ARG A 229 -5.82 4.23 -13.76
C ARG A 229 -5.08 4.15 -15.08
N ALA A 230 -5.67 3.50 -16.08
CA ALA A 230 -5.11 3.47 -17.42
C ALA A 230 -4.85 4.88 -17.96
N ALA A 231 -5.59 5.87 -17.46
CA ALA A 231 -5.44 7.26 -17.85
C ALA A 231 -4.46 8.06 -16.97
N THR A 232 -4.05 7.50 -15.82
CA THR A 232 -3.15 8.20 -14.88
C THR A 232 -1.77 7.54 -14.74
N GLU A 233 -1.37 6.75 -15.73
CA GLU A 233 -0.19 5.86 -15.74
C GLU A 233 1.20 6.50 -15.51
N ARG A 234 1.27 7.70 -14.93
CA ARG A 234 2.55 8.30 -14.51
C ARG A 234 3.07 7.75 -13.19
N GLY A 235 2.25 7.05 -12.41
CA GLY A 235 2.57 6.65 -11.05
C GLY A 235 3.30 5.32 -10.90
N ASP A 236 3.69 4.67 -11.99
CA ASP A 236 4.35 3.36 -11.89
C ASP A 236 5.84 3.47 -11.58
N ASP A 237 6.50 4.60 -11.94
CA ASP A 237 7.88 4.82 -11.51
C ASP A 237 7.91 5.10 -10.00
N PRO A 238 8.64 4.30 -9.20
CA PRO A 238 8.76 4.57 -7.77
C PRO A 238 9.27 5.97 -7.44
N VAL A 239 10.09 6.57 -8.31
CA VAL A 239 10.60 7.94 -8.14
C VAL A 239 9.47 8.95 -8.32
N ASP A 240 8.62 8.76 -9.31
CA ASP A 240 7.44 9.63 -9.54
C ASP A 240 6.45 9.52 -8.38
N ARG A 241 6.18 8.29 -7.93
CA ARG A 241 5.32 8.02 -6.77
C ARG A 241 5.87 8.71 -5.50
N LEU A 242 7.17 8.66 -5.28
CA LEU A 242 7.83 9.36 -4.16
C LEU A 242 7.70 10.88 -4.31
N ALA A 243 7.94 11.40 -5.51
CA ALA A 243 7.85 12.84 -5.77
C ALA A 243 6.43 13.35 -5.54
N GLU A 244 5.43 12.60 -5.94
CA GLU A 244 4.02 12.93 -5.68
C GLU A 244 3.69 12.87 -4.18
N HIS A 245 4.07 11.77 -3.51
CA HIS A 245 3.82 11.59 -2.08
C HIS A 245 4.47 12.67 -1.23
N CYS A 246 5.72 13.06 -1.55
CA CYS A 246 6.51 14.03 -0.80
C CYS A 246 6.30 15.48 -1.26
N GLY A 247 5.79 15.70 -2.49
CA GLY A 247 5.78 17.02 -3.14
C GLY A 247 4.99 18.09 -2.40
N ARG A 248 3.89 17.71 -1.75
CA ARG A 248 3.02 18.62 -1.00
C ARG A 248 3.25 18.55 0.51
N ARG A 249 4.12 17.65 0.97
CA ARG A 249 4.39 17.42 2.40
C ARG A 249 5.62 18.18 2.87
N ARG A 250 5.61 18.57 4.14
CA ARG A 250 6.75 19.13 4.85
C ARG A 250 7.23 18.08 5.84
N MET A 251 8.18 17.26 5.42
CA MET A 251 8.60 16.09 6.18
C MET A 251 10.11 15.90 6.16
N LEU A 252 10.59 15.16 7.14
CA LEU A 252 11.99 14.72 7.21
C LEU A 252 12.06 13.26 6.77
N LEU A 253 12.84 13.00 5.73
CA LEU A 253 13.21 11.65 5.30
C LEU A 253 14.61 11.33 5.81
N VAL A 254 14.74 10.30 6.63
CA VAL A 254 16.04 9.78 7.06
C VAL A 254 16.40 8.61 6.13
N LEU A 255 17.52 8.73 5.40
CA LEU A 255 18.08 7.65 4.59
C LEU A 255 19.26 7.06 5.36
N ASP A 256 19.09 5.88 5.90
CA ASP A 256 20.10 5.25 6.72
C ASP A 256 20.88 4.21 5.93
N ASN A 257 22.22 4.32 6.01
CA ASN A 257 23.17 3.37 5.42
C ASN A 257 23.25 3.44 3.89
N CYS A 258 23.61 4.62 3.37
CA CYS A 258 23.69 4.86 1.91
C CYS A 258 24.97 4.32 1.26
N GLU A 259 25.98 3.90 2.05
CA GLU A 259 27.36 3.68 1.59
C GLU A 259 27.54 2.62 0.51
N HIS A 260 26.66 1.62 0.43
CA HIS A 260 26.79 0.55 -0.58
C HIS A 260 25.92 0.81 -1.83
N VAL A 261 25.01 1.80 -1.75
CA VAL A 261 24.12 2.22 -2.86
C VAL A 261 24.19 3.73 -3.09
N VAL A 262 25.37 4.31 -2.86
CA VAL A 262 25.55 5.77 -2.81
C VAL A 262 25.08 6.49 -4.09
N ASP A 263 25.42 5.97 -5.26
CA ASP A 263 25.03 6.59 -6.54
C ASP A 263 23.49 6.58 -6.74
N ALA A 264 22.82 5.51 -6.34
CA ALA A 264 21.36 5.40 -6.46
C ALA A 264 20.66 6.32 -5.45
N ALA A 265 21.15 6.34 -4.21
CA ALA A 265 20.66 7.24 -3.16
C ALA A 265 20.84 8.71 -3.57
N ALA A 266 21.99 9.06 -4.14
CA ALA A 266 22.31 10.42 -4.61
C ALA A 266 21.31 10.86 -5.71
N ARG A 267 21.15 10.05 -6.76
CA ARG A 267 20.19 10.34 -7.84
C ARG A 267 18.77 10.52 -7.33
N LEU A 268 18.34 9.63 -6.43
CA LEU A 268 17.00 9.72 -5.84
C LEU A 268 16.84 11.01 -5.04
N VAL A 269 17.79 11.33 -4.16
CA VAL A 269 17.78 12.54 -3.32
C VAL A 269 17.76 13.80 -4.19
N GLU A 270 18.62 13.87 -5.21
CA GLU A 270 18.67 15.00 -6.14
C GLU A 270 17.30 15.23 -6.80
N THR A 271 16.71 14.18 -7.39
CA THR A 271 15.40 14.23 -8.03
C THR A 271 14.30 14.68 -7.05
N LEU A 272 14.29 14.10 -5.85
CA LEU A 272 13.27 14.44 -4.85
C LEU A 272 13.42 15.89 -4.35
N LEU A 273 14.65 16.37 -4.15
CA LEU A 273 14.87 17.75 -3.69
C LEU A 273 14.51 18.77 -4.77
N GLU A 274 14.66 18.43 -6.06
CA GLU A 274 14.21 19.29 -7.16
C GLU A 274 12.68 19.39 -7.22
N ARG A 275 11.99 18.26 -7.05
CA ARG A 275 10.54 18.15 -7.26
C ARG A 275 9.69 18.43 -6.00
N CYS A 276 10.29 18.31 -4.80
CA CYS A 276 9.58 18.36 -3.51
C CYS A 276 10.14 19.51 -2.65
N PRO A 277 9.65 20.74 -2.80
CA PRO A 277 10.22 21.90 -2.07
C PRO A 277 10.07 21.81 -0.54
N GLY A 278 9.09 21.03 -0.03
CA GLY A 278 8.86 20.82 1.39
C GLY A 278 9.70 19.71 2.03
N LEU A 279 10.40 18.90 1.22
CA LEU A 279 11.16 17.74 1.70
C LEU A 279 12.52 18.18 2.28
N THR A 280 12.87 17.59 3.42
CA THR A 280 14.21 17.68 4.03
C THR A 280 14.76 16.25 4.18
N VAL A 281 16.04 16.05 3.91
CA VAL A 281 16.69 14.72 3.95
C VAL A 281 17.84 14.73 4.96
N LEU A 282 17.89 13.70 5.80
CA LEU A 282 19.02 13.42 6.70
C LEU A 282 19.58 12.04 6.29
N ALA A 283 20.75 12.01 5.69
CA ALA A 283 21.39 10.77 5.23
C ALA A 283 22.49 10.32 6.20
N THR A 284 22.75 9.02 6.26
CA THR A 284 23.97 8.49 6.89
C THR A 284 24.79 7.72 5.84
N SER A 285 26.11 7.94 5.83
CA SER A 285 26.98 7.30 4.85
C SER A 285 28.45 7.28 5.33
N ARG A 286 29.29 6.46 4.70
CA ARG A 286 30.75 6.50 4.91
C ARG A 286 31.42 7.51 3.98
N GLU A 287 30.73 7.95 2.93
CA GLU A 287 31.20 8.95 1.95
C GLU A 287 30.07 9.91 1.58
N PRO A 288 30.41 11.11 1.07
CA PRO A 288 29.37 12.07 0.66
C PRO A 288 28.48 11.50 -0.45
N LEU A 289 27.20 11.93 -0.48
CA LEU A 289 26.32 11.64 -1.61
C LEU A 289 26.71 12.45 -2.86
N GLY A 290 27.31 13.62 -2.67
CA GLY A 290 27.78 14.48 -3.77
C GLY A 290 26.66 15.28 -4.43
N VAL A 291 25.52 15.44 -3.77
CA VAL A 291 24.35 16.16 -4.29
C VAL A 291 24.51 17.67 -4.07
N PRO A 292 24.17 18.53 -5.05
CA PRO A 292 24.27 19.99 -4.85
C PRO A 292 23.47 20.48 -3.63
N GLY A 293 24.11 21.29 -2.79
CA GLY A 293 23.49 21.80 -1.56
C GLY A 293 23.61 20.89 -0.36
N GLU A 294 24.35 19.78 -0.50
CA GLU A 294 24.62 18.84 0.60
C GLU A 294 25.47 19.52 1.70
N VAL A 295 25.03 19.42 2.95
CA VAL A 295 25.81 19.83 4.14
C VAL A 295 26.37 18.57 4.76
N LEU A 296 27.70 18.51 4.85
CA LEU A 296 28.41 17.36 5.42
C LEU A 296 28.66 17.55 6.91
N ARG A 297 28.18 16.60 7.72
CA ARG A 297 28.38 16.60 9.17
C ARG A 297 29.22 15.38 9.56
N PRO A 298 30.53 15.56 9.80
CA PRO A 298 31.38 14.47 10.30
C PRO A 298 30.93 14.01 11.69
N VAL A 299 30.78 12.70 11.84
CA VAL A 299 30.48 12.06 13.14
C VAL A 299 31.81 11.49 13.67
N GLU A 300 32.44 12.28 14.52
CA GLU A 300 33.72 11.91 15.14
C GLU A 300 33.51 10.84 16.23
N PRO A 301 34.53 10.04 16.55
CA PRO A 301 34.49 9.18 17.73
C PRO A 301 34.15 9.96 19.01
N LEU A 302 33.68 9.28 20.02
CA LEU A 302 33.37 9.90 21.30
C LEU A 302 34.65 10.41 21.98
N PRO A 303 34.67 11.65 22.47
CA PRO A 303 35.79 12.13 23.28
C PRO A 303 35.87 11.33 24.59
N GLU A 304 37.04 11.22 25.12
CA GLU A 304 37.36 10.38 26.29
C GLU A 304 36.36 10.46 27.44
N PRO A 305 35.93 11.64 27.90
CA PRO A 305 34.96 11.69 29.01
C PRO A 305 33.59 11.08 28.67
N VAL A 306 33.17 11.20 27.41
CA VAL A 306 31.90 10.63 26.92
C VAL A 306 32.06 9.12 26.68
N ALA A 307 33.20 8.68 26.12
CA ALA A 307 33.53 7.28 25.93
C ALA A 307 33.54 6.52 27.28
N LEU A 308 34.10 7.13 28.33
CA LEU A 308 34.07 6.57 29.68
C LEU A 308 32.63 6.50 30.24
N ARG A 309 31.80 7.52 30.00
CA ARG A 309 30.38 7.48 30.37
C ARG A 309 29.65 6.35 29.70
N LEU A 310 29.92 6.11 28.40
CA LEU A 310 29.33 5.01 27.66
C LEU A 310 29.79 3.67 28.23
N LEU A 311 31.08 3.52 28.49
CA LEU A 311 31.64 2.29 29.09
C LEU A 311 31.04 2.04 30.47
N ALA A 312 30.86 3.10 31.31
CA ALA A 312 30.22 3.01 32.62
C ALA A 312 28.78 2.50 32.54
N ASP A 313 27.99 3.09 31.61
CA ASP A 313 26.58 2.77 31.45
C ASP A 313 26.40 1.32 30.96
N ARG A 314 27.13 0.93 29.89
CA ARG A 314 27.08 -0.43 29.33
C ARG A 314 27.72 -1.47 30.27
N GLY A 315 28.80 -1.07 30.98
CA GLY A 315 29.48 -1.93 31.95
C GLY A 315 28.58 -2.24 33.14
N ALA A 316 27.85 -1.26 33.65
CA ALA A 316 26.90 -1.44 34.75
C ALA A 316 25.72 -2.35 34.32
N ALA A 317 25.28 -2.24 33.08
CA ALA A 317 24.25 -3.11 32.51
C ALA A 317 24.77 -4.56 32.37
N ALA A 318 25.99 -4.74 31.90
CA ALA A 318 26.62 -6.07 31.72
C ALA A 318 27.00 -6.75 33.03
N ARG A 319 27.49 -5.98 34.03
CA ARG A 319 28.00 -6.49 35.31
C ARG A 319 27.46 -5.61 36.46
N PRO A 320 26.46 -6.09 37.21
CA PRO A 320 25.99 -5.34 38.39
C PRO A 320 27.13 -5.01 39.33
N GLY A 321 27.23 -3.74 39.75
CA GLY A 321 28.29 -3.26 40.61
C GLY A 321 29.55 -2.79 39.93
N PHE A 322 29.63 -2.85 38.59
CA PHE A 322 30.77 -2.30 37.88
C PHE A 322 30.82 -0.77 38.01
N ARG A 323 32.00 -0.25 38.34
CA ARG A 323 32.28 1.19 38.41
C ARG A 323 33.61 1.48 37.73
N VAL A 324 33.66 2.52 36.96
CA VAL A 324 34.86 3.03 36.30
C VAL A 324 35.91 3.42 37.36
N ASP A 325 35.46 3.92 38.48
CA ASP A 325 36.32 4.36 39.60
C ASP A 325 37.12 3.21 40.26
N ASP A 326 36.75 1.94 40.01
CA ASP A 326 37.45 0.77 40.54
C ASP A 326 38.82 0.54 39.85
N ASP A 327 38.92 0.92 38.59
CA ASP A 327 40.18 0.84 37.79
C ASP A 327 40.07 1.92 36.68
N PRO A 328 40.18 3.20 37.03
CA PRO A 328 39.99 4.29 36.03
C PRO A 328 41.05 4.30 34.94
N GLU A 329 42.29 3.86 35.26
CA GLU A 329 43.38 3.80 34.28
C GLU A 329 43.10 2.74 33.18
N ALA A 330 42.71 1.53 33.57
CA ALA A 330 42.37 0.49 32.63
C ALA A 330 41.12 0.88 31.81
N CYS A 331 40.11 1.52 32.40
CA CYS A 331 38.92 1.98 31.69
C CYS A 331 39.24 3.06 30.67
N ALA A 332 40.09 4.04 31.01
CA ALA A 332 40.58 5.06 30.09
C ALA A 332 41.38 4.43 28.94
N GLU A 333 42.25 3.48 29.27
CA GLU A 333 43.07 2.76 28.30
C GLU A 333 42.20 1.97 27.32
N ILE A 334 41.15 1.29 27.80
CA ILE A 334 40.18 0.60 26.93
C ILE A 334 39.56 1.60 25.93
N CYS A 335 39.00 2.72 26.44
CA CYS A 335 38.36 3.73 25.59
C CYS A 335 39.35 4.33 24.58
N HIS A 336 40.57 4.59 24.96
CA HIS A 336 41.62 5.12 24.11
C HIS A 336 42.01 4.12 23.00
N ARG A 337 42.23 2.84 23.35
CA ARG A 337 42.59 1.79 22.38
C ARG A 337 41.47 1.47 21.39
N LEU A 338 40.22 1.73 21.80
CA LEU A 338 39.04 1.53 20.94
C LEU A 338 38.72 2.80 20.14
N ASP A 339 39.64 3.77 20.10
CA ASP A 339 39.48 5.05 19.38
C ASP A 339 38.18 5.80 19.72
N GLY A 340 37.59 5.54 20.88
CA GLY A 340 36.31 6.15 21.24
C GLY A 340 35.11 5.70 20.39
N LEU A 341 35.21 4.61 19.63
CA LEU A 341 34.16 4.10 18.77
C LEU A 341 33.04 3.47 19.60
N PRO A 342 31.78 3.98 19.53
CA PRO A 342 30.70 3.47 20.40
C PRO A 342 30.49 1.96 20.30
N LEU A 343 30.41 1.40 19.11
CA LEU A 343 30.21 -0.05 18.92
C LEU A 343 31.34 -0.86 19.55
N ALA A 344 32.59 -0.44 19.36
CA ALA A 344 33.75 -1.12 19.95
C ALA A 344 33.70 -1.10 21.48
N ILE A 345 33.30 0.04 22.06
CA ILE A 345 33.13 0.19 23.52
C ILE A 345 32.00 -0.71 24.05
N GLU A 346 30.89 -0.81 23.34
CA GLU A 346 29.75 -1.68 23.70
C GLU A 346 30.14 -3.16 23.67
N LEU A 347 30.89 -3.58 22.64
CA LEU A 347 31.43 -4.95 22.56
C LEU A 347 32.40 -5.25 23.69
N ALA A 348 33.29 -4.30 24.06
CA ALA A 348 34.21 -4.45 25.17
C ALA A 348 33.47 -4.48 26.53
N ALA A 349 32.44 -3.61 26.71
CA ALA A 349 31.63 -3.57 27.90
C ALA A 349 30.93 -4.91 28.19
N ALA A 350 30.42 -5.57 27.15
CA ALA A 350 29.79 -6.89 27.27
C ALA A 350 30.76 -7.95 27.89
N ARG A 351 32.06 -7.78 27.69
CA ARG A 351 33.09 -8.69 28.24
C ARG A 351 33.34 -8.50 29.74
N LEU A 352 32.86 -7.40 30.31
CA LEU A 352 33.00 -7.16 31.77
C LEU A 352 32.24 -8.21 32.62
N ARG A 353 31.37 -8.99 32.01
CA ARG A 353 30.76 -10.20 32.64
C ARG A 353 31.79 -11.26 33.00
N MET A 354 32.88 -11.35 32.22
CA MET A 354 33.87 -12.42 32.33
C MET A 354 35.27 -11.96 32.66
N LEU A 355 35.62 -10.71 32.39
CA LEU A 355 36.95 -10.17 32.49
C LEU A 355 36.96 -8.88 33.31
N THR A 356 38.09 -8.58 33.96
CA THR A 356 38.30 -7.27 34.60
C THR A 356 38.70 -6.21 33.57
N PRO A 357 38.51 -4.93 33.85
CA PRO A 357 38.98 -3.87 32.92
C PRO A 357 40.45 -4.04 32.52
N ARG A 358 41.34 -4.33 33.47
CA ARG A 358 42.76 -4.53 33.19
C ARG A 358 42.98 -5.70 32.23
N GLN A 359 42.29 -6.82 32.42
CA GLN A 359 42.37 -7.98 31.50
C GLN A 359 41.88 -7.68 30.10
N ILE A 360 40.89 -6.80 29.98
CA ILE A 360 40.38 -6.34 28.67
C ILE A 360 41.45 -5.47 27.99
N ALA A 361 42.00 -4.48 28.71
CA ALA A 361 43.06 -3.61 28.20
C ALA A 361 44.28 -4.41 27.71
N ASP A 362 44.78 -5.32 28.52
CA ASP A 362 45.94 -6.16 28.16
C ASP A 362 45.70 -6.97 26.85
N ARG A 363 44.51 -7.56 26.71
CA ARG A 363 44.17 -8.34 25.50
C ARG A 363 44.00 -7.49 24.24
N LEU A 364 43.52 -6.28 24.40
CA LEU A 364 43.44 -5.33 23.26
C LEU A 364 44.84 -4.98 22.77
N ASP A 365 45.81 -4.77 23.71
CA ASP A 365 47.22 -4.47 23.34
C ASP A 365 47.86 -5.57 22.52
N ASP A 366 47.73 -6.81 22.92
CA ASP A 366 48.28 -7.99 22.21
C ASP A 366 47.75 -8.10 20.79
N ARG A 367 46.46 -7.88 20.57
CA ARG A 367 45.81 -7.97 19.26
C ARG A 367 46.21 -6.84 18.32
N PHE A 368 46.28 -5.61 18.81
CA PHE A 368 46.69 -4.47 17.97
C PHE A 368 48.13 -4.61 17.50
N ARG A 369 48.97 -5.23 18.30
CA ARG A 369 50.38 -5.54 17.89
C ARG A 369 50.42 -6.54 16.75
N LEU A 370 49.55 -7.54 16.73
CA LEU A 370 49.46 -8.56 15.66
C LEU A 370 48.95 -7.96 14.33
N LEU A 371 47.98 -7.05 14.40
CA LEU A 371 47.34 -6.45 13.23
C LEU A 371 48.18 -5.33 12.57
N THR A 372 49.05 -4.64 13.31
CA THR A 372 49.93 -3.60 12.74
C THR A 372 50.99 -4.17 11.80
N SER A 373 51.16 -5.49 11.75
CA SER A 373 52.10 -6.15 10.83
C SER A 373 51.49 -6.49 9.46
N GLY A 374 50.17 -6.18 9.24
CA GLY A 374 49.42 -6.53 8.04
C GLY A 374 49.31 -5.42 6.97
N SER A 375 48.18 -5.22 6.38
CA SER A 375 47.95 -4.36 5.21
C SER A 375 48.10 -2.84 5.48
N ARG A 376 48.78 -2.16 4.56
CA ARG A 376 49.03 -0.70 4.57
C ARG A 376 47.91 0.12 3.95
N THR A 377 46.85 -0.50 3.44
CA THR A 377 45.81 0.17 2.65
C THR A 377 44.50 0.43 3.40
N VAL A 378 44.30 -0.19 4.56
CA VAL A 378 43.05 -0.04 5.37
C VAL A 378 43.22 1.10 6.37
N ARG A 379 42.21 1.96 6.51
CA ARG A 379 42.21 3.09 7.45
C ARG A 379 42.29 2.59 8.91
N PRO A 380 43.10 3.24 9.79
CA PRO A 380 43.32 2.78 11.17
C PRO A 380 42.03 2.46 11.96
N ARG A 381 41.00 3.30 11.85
CA ARG A 381 39.70 3.11 12.55
C ARG A 381 38.91 1.88 12.10
N GLN A 382 39.03 1.48 10.82
CA GLN A 382 38.45 0.24 10.31
C GLN A 382 39.19 -0.98 10.86
N GLN A 383 40.50 -0.88 11.00
CA GLN A 383 41.34 -1.93 11.61
C GLN A 383 40.96 -2.16 13.08
N THR A 384 40.70 -1.06 13.81
CA THR A 384 40.27 -1.12 15.22
C THR A 384 38.94 -1.87 15.37
N LEU A 385 37.93 -1.51 14.59
CA LEU A 385 36.61 -2.15 14.67
C LEU A 385 36.69 -3.63 14.26
N ARG A 386 37.40 -3.92 13.17
CA ARG A 386 37.61 -5.32 12.73
C ARG A 386 38.32 -6.14 13.79
N ALA A 387 39.35 -5.57 14.43
CA ALA A 387 40.08 -6.23 15.53
C ALA A 387 39.15 -6.61 16.71
N VAL A 388 38.19 -5.72 17.04
CA VAL A 388 37.23 -5.96 18.14
C VAL A 388 36.21 -7.03 17.75
N VAL A 389 35.77 -7.04 16.48
CA VAL A 389 34.88 -8.09 15.98
C VAL A 389 35.62 -9.43 15.92
N ASP A 390 36.88 -9.47 15.41
CA ASP A 390 37.77 -10.66 15.44
C ASP A 390 37.94 -11.21 16.86
N TRP A 391 38.20 -10.32 17.81
CA TRP A 391 38.34 -10.72 19.22
C TRP A 391 37.01 -11.31 19.76
N SER A 392 35.90 -10.68 19.44
CA SER A 392 34.56 -11.17 19.83
C SER A 392 34.29 -12.55 19.22
N TRP A 393 34.65 -12.73 17.94
CA TRP A 393 34.54 -13.99 17.21
C TRP A 393 35.39 -15.11 17.84
N ASP A 394 36.63 -14.82 18.24
CA ASP A 394 37.52 -15.81 18.85
C ASP A 394 37.01 -16.32 20.22
N LEU A 395 36.19 -15.53 20.89
CA LEU A 395 35.57 -15.92 22.17
C LEU A 395 34.29 -16.73 21.99
N LEU A 396 33.86 -16.94 20.74
CA LEU A 396 32.69 -17.78 20.43
C LEU A 396 33.09 -19.27 20.40
N ASP A 397 32.20 -20.12 20.83
CA ASP A 397 32.33 -21.55 20.57
C ASP A 397 31.93 -21.89 19.11
N ASP A 398 32.15 -23.12 18.69
CA ASP A 398 31.88 -23.53 17.31
C ASP A 398 30.40 -23.46 16.93
N GLY A 399 29.48 -23.70 17.86
CA GLY A 399 28.04 -23.57 17.64
C GLY A 399 27.62 -22.11 17.42
N GLU A 400 28.10 -21.22 18.30
CA GLU A 400 27.88 -19.78 18.20
C GLU A 400 28.44 -19.20 16.88
N ARG A 401 29.63 -19.65 16.49
CA ARG A 401 30.24 -19.23 15.21
C ARG A 401 29.38 -19.68 14.03
N ASP A 402 28.89 -20.92 14.07
CA ASP A 402 28.05 -21.45 12.99
C ASP A 402 26.74 -20.65 12.86
N VAL A 403 26.09 -20.39 13.98
CA VAL A 403 24.85 -19.58 14.02
C VAL A 403 25.13 -18.16 13.52
N LEU A 404 26.18 -17.49 14.01
CA LEU A 404 26.51 -16.10 13.62
C LEU A 404 26.77 -16.00 12.10
N ARG A 405 27.53 -16.98 11.54
CA ARG A 405 27.74 -17.04 10.07
C ARG A 405 26.43 -17.13 9.31
N ARG A 406 25.57 -18.09 9.69
CA ARG A 406 24.30 -18.35 8.98
C ARG A 406 23.31 -17.22 9.10
N LEU A 407 23.30 -16.48 10.21
CA LEU A 407 22.44 -15.31 10.37
C LEU A 407 22.74 -14.20 9.35
N SER A 408 23.92 -14.20 8.74
CA SER A 408 24.29 -13.16 7.74
C SER A 408 23.52 -13.26 6.42
N VAL A 409 22.77 -14.34 6.17
CA VAL A 409 21.97 -14.48 4.93
C VAL A 409 20.63 -13.75 5.01
N PHE A 410 20.23 -13.28 6.20
CA PHE A 410 18.93 -12.60 6.37
C PHE A 410 19.02 -11.12 6.04
N ALA A 411 18.09 -10.63 5.25
CA ALA A 411 17.93 -9.20 4.94
C ALA A 411 17.03 -8.55 6.01
N GLY A 412 17.59 -7.64 6.80
CA GLY A 412 16.81 -6.91 7.83
C GLY A 412 16.49 -7.71 9.10
N GLY A 413 17.04 -8.94 9.21
CA GLY A 413 16.83 -9.80 10.37
C GLY A 413 15.75 -10.86 10.20
N CYS A 414 15.47 -11.63 11.25
CA CYS A 414 14.58 -12.79 11.23
C CYS A 414 13.85 -12.97 12.56
N ASP A 415 12.78 -13.73 12.55
CA ASP A 415 12.13 -14.25 13.76
C ASP A 415 12.84 -15.56 14.21
N LEU A 416 12.40 -16.13 15.32
CA LEU A 416 13.00 -17.37 15.86
C LEU A 416 12.80 -18.55 14.91
N ALA A 417 11.61 -18.67 14.30
CA ALA A 417 11.30 -19.79 13.40
C ALA A 417 12.19 -19.79 12.15
N ALA A 418 12.44 -18.60 11.57
CA ALA A 418 13.36 -18.44 10.45
C ALA A 418 14.81 -18.78 10.87
N ALA A 419 15.23 -18.32 12.05
CA ALA A 419 16.56 -18.63 12.59
C ALA A 419 16.72 -20.15 12.80
N GLU A 420 15.69 -20.82 13.36
CA GLU A 420 15.70 -22.31 13.52
C GLU A 420 15.80 -23.03 12.16
N ALA A 421 15.08 -22.54 11.16
CA ALA A 421 15.08 -23.15 9.84
C ALA A 421 16.44 -23.05 9.13
N VAL A 422 17.16 -21.94 9.32
CA VAL A 422 18.45 -21.68 8.64
C VAL A 422 19.64 -22.18 9.49
N CYS A 423 19.60 -21.96 10.80
CA CYS A 423 20.73 -22.26 11.69
C CYS A 423 20.58 -23.60 12.41
N GLY A 424 19.38 -24.19 12.41
CA GLY A 424 19.10 -25.46 13.06
C GLY A 424 18.31 -25.33 14.37
N PRO A 425 17.71 -26.43 14.84
CA PRO A 425 16.73 -26.37 15.95
C PRO A 425 17.32 -26.01 17.32
N ALA A 426 18.62 -26.04 17.49
CA ALA A 426 19.30 -25.71 18.75
C ALA A 426 19.76 -24.24 18.78
N VAL A 427 19.23 -23.37 17.89
CA VAL A 427 19.68 -21.99 17.70
C VAL A 427 19.41 -21.08 18.92
N LEU A 428 18.39 -21.36 19.72
CA LEU A 428 17.90 -20.46 20.78
C LEU A 428 18.98 -20.14 21.83
N ASP A 429 19.72 -21.15 22.30
CA ASP A 429 20.80 -20.92 23.30
C ASP A 429 21.94 -20.09 22.69
N ALA A 430 22.32 -20.38 21.44
CA ALA A 430 23.35 -19.63 20.74
C ALA A 430 22.91 -18.19 20.45
N LEU A 431 21.63 -17.97 20.06
CA LEU A 431 21.06 -16.62 19.90
C LEU A 431 21.11 -15.85 21.21
N GLY A 432 20.70 -16.47 22.30
CA GLY A 432 20.76 -15.85 23.63
C GLY A 432 22.18 -15.41 23.98
N SER A 433 23.14 -16.31 23.79
CA SER A 433 24.56 -16.02 24.03
C SER A 433 25.09 -14.92 23.11
N LEU A 434 24.72 -14.91 21.83
CA LEU A 434 25.14 -13.87 20.86
C LEU A 434 24.52 -12.51 21.19
N VAL A 435 23.28 -12.48 21.70
CA VAL A 435 22.63 -11.26 22.20
C VAL A 435 23.39 -10.75 23.44
N ASP A 436 23.72 -11.64 24.38
CA ASP A 436 24.50 -11.31 25.59
C ASP A 436 25.89 -10.77 25.25
N LYS A 437 26.47 -11.24 24.14
CA LYS A 437 27.78 -10.80 23.62
C LYS A 437 27.70 -9.55 22.75
N SER A 438 26.49 -8.98 22.57
CA SER A 438 26.21 -7.79 21.75
C SER A 438 26.54 -7.94 20.25
N LEU A 439 26.55 -9.17 19.75
CA LEU A 439 26.76 -9.48 18.33
C LEU A 439 25.43 -9.57 17.56
N VAL A 440 24.33 -9.88 18.27
CA VAL A 440 22.97 -9.93 17.75
C VAL A 440 22.11 -8.93 18.53
N VAL A 441 21.27 -8.18 17.86
CA VAL A 441 20.27 -7.30 18.47
C VAL A 441 18.93 -8.02 18.47
N ALA A 442 18.32 -8.19 19.64
CA ALA A 442 16.99 -8.73 19.77
C ALA A 442 16.02 -7.61 20.15
N ALA A 443 14.93 -7.45 19.44
CA ALA A 443 13.93 -6.42 19.71
C ALA A 443 12.53 -6.95 19.43
N PRO A 444 11.48 -6.50 20.14
CA PRO A 444 10.11 -6.82 19.77
C PRO A 444 9.82 -6.30 18.36
N SER A 445 9.04 -7.02 17.58
CA SER A 445 8.67 -6.64 16.21
C SER A 445 7.89 -5.32 16.12
N GLY A 446 7.30 -4.87 17.24
CA GLY A 446 6.58 -3.60 17.33
C GLY A 446 5.17 -3.66 16.75
N ASP A 447 4.72 -4.79 16.32
CA ASP A 447 3.43 -4.98 15.66
C ASP A 447 2.38 -5.45 16.68
N ARG A 448 1.34 -4.62 16.87
CA ARG A 448 0.25 -4.90 17.81
C ARG A 448 -0.67 -6.06 17.38
N ALA A 449 -0.66 -6.40 16.09
CA ALA A 449 -1.60 -7.40 15.54
C ALA A 449 -1.13 -8.85 15.73
N VAL A 450 0.20 -9.08 15.85
CA VAL A 450 0.80 -10.44 15.86
C VAL A 450 1.36 -10.83 17.24
N GLY A 451 1.26 -9.93 18.23
CA GLY A 451 1.86 -10.17 19.56
C GLY A 451 3.34 -9.75 19.59
N ASP A 452 3.93 -9.83 20.79
CA ASP A 452 5.32 -9.39 21.01
C ASP A 452 6.35 -10.44 20.55
N GLU A 453 6.34 -10.80 19.26
CA GLU A 453 7.38 -11.67 18.72
C GLU A 453 8.72 -10.94 18.66
N MET A 454 9.78 -11.65 19.02
CA MET A 454 11.15 -11.13 19.00
C MET A 454 11.75 -11.25 17.61
N ARG A 455 12.43 -10.20 17.18
CA ARG A 455 13.17 -10.17 15.91
C ARG A 455 14.66 -10.05 16.21
N TYR A 456 15.45 -10.86 15.54
CA TYR A 456 16.91 -10.95 15.70
C TYR A 456 17.59 -10.38 14.46
N ARG A 457 18.57 -9.49 14.67
CA ARG A 457 19.33 -8.95 13.51
C ARG A 457 20.79 -8.72 13.87
N LEU A 458 21.64 -8.79 12.88
CA LEU A 458 23.05 -8.43 13.02
C LEU A 458 23.19 -6.91 12.83
N LEU A 459 24.15 -6.33 13.54
CA LEU A 459 24.64 -5.01 13.17
C LEU A 459 25.41 -5.14 11.85
N GLU A 460 25.36 -4.13 11.02
CA GLU A 460 25.92 -4.18 9.66
C GLU A 460 27.37 -4.68 9.61
N THR A 461 28.26 -4.05 10.39
CA THR A 461 29.66 -4.46 10.46
C THR A 461 29.86 -5.91 10.95
N VAL A 462 28.94 -6.40 11.78
CA VAL A 462 28.97 -7.80 12.23
C VAL A 462 28.43 -8.71 11.10
N ALA A 463 27.41 -8.25 10.35
CA ALA A 463 26.84 -8.97 9.22
C ALA A 463 27.88 -9.12 8.08
N GLU A 464 28.59 -8.03 7.73
CA GLU A 464 29.69 -8.05 6.76
C GLU A 464 30.76 -9.09 7.16
N TYR A 465 31.19 -9.03 8.40
CA TYR A 465 32.18 -9.94 8.94
C TYR A 465 31.69 -11.40 8.95
N ALA A 466 30.48 -11.64 9.42
CA ALA A 466 29.89 -12.99 9.49
C ALA A 466 29.71 -13.58 8.09
N SER A 467 29.36 -12.76 7.10
CA SER A 467 29.24 -13.14 5.70
C SER A 467 30.60 -13.60 5.12
N GLU A 468 31.68 -12.84 5.39
CA GLU A 468 33.05 -13.28 5.02
C GLU A 468 33.39 -14.65 5.64
N ARG A 469 33.08 -14.83 6.94
CA ARG A 469 33.31 -16.09 7.63
C ARG A 469 32.47 -17.24 7.08
N LEU A 470 31.28 -16.96 6.57
CA LEU A 470 30.39 -17.94 5.92
C LEU A 470 31.01 -18.43 4.60
N ASP A 471 31.60 -17.51 3.82
CA ASP A 471 32.32 -17.83 2.58
C ASP A 471 33.56 -18.68 2.87
N GLU A 472 34.37 -18.25 3.84
CA GLU A 472 35.60 -18.98 4.24
C GLU A 472 35.28 -20.40 4.71
N ALA A 473 34.13 -20.60 5.34
CA ALA A 473 33.69 -21.92 5.81
C ALA A 473 33.09 -22.78 4.69
N GLY A 474 32.85 -22.22 3.49
CA GLY A 474 32.25 -22.91 2.37
C GLY A 474 30.78 -23.30 2.61
N GLN A 475 30.10 -22.59 3.51
CA GLN A 475 28.73 -22.93 3.94
C GLN A 475 27.63 -22.05 3.28
N ARG A 476 28.03 -21.07 2.47
CA ARG A 476 27.11 -20.07 1.89
C ARG A 476 25.94 -20.74 1.14
N THR A 477 26.24 -21.63 0.20
CA THR A 477 25.20 -22.28 -0.62
C THR A 477 24.16 -23.03 0.23
N GLY A 478 24.63 -23.68 1.32
CA GLY A 478 23.72 -24.40 2.24
C GLY A 478 22.82 -23.45 3.02
N ALA A 479 23.38 -22.33 3.50
CA ALA A 479 22.62 -21.33 4.26
C ALA A 479 21.60 -20.61 3.36
N GLU A 480 22.00 -20.20 2.16
CA GLU A 480 21.12 -19.58 1.15
C GLU A 480 20.00 -20.53 0.73
N ARG A 481 20.29 -21.82 0.56
CA ARG A 481 19.27 -22.81 0.24
C ARG A 481 18.24 -22.98 1.36
N ALA A 482 18.70 -23.00 2.61
CA ALA A 482 17.80 -23.08 3.78
C ALA A 482 16.92 -21.84 3.88
N HIS A 483 17.52 -20.65 3.67
CA HIS A 483 16.80 -19.36 3.64
C HIS A 483 15.74 -19.36 2.53
N LEU A 484 16.11 -19.70 1.30
CA LEU A 484 15.19 -19.82 0.15
C LEU A 484 14.03 -20.77 0.48
N THR A 485 14.32 -21.95 0.99
CA THR A 485 13.30 -22.96 1.30
C THR A 485 12.30 -22.43 2.33
N TYR A 486 12.79 -21.79 3.40
CA TYR A 486 11.93 -21.23 4.44
C TYR A 486 11.02 -20.13 3.90
N TYR A 487 11.60 -19.14 3.18
CA TYR A 487 10.82 -17.98 2.70
C TYR A 487 9.90 -18.35 1.52
N ARG A 488 10.27 -19.32 0.68
CA ARG A 488 9.35 -19.89 -0.32
C ARG A 488 8.15 -20.56 0.38
N GLU A 489 8.40 -21.32 1.45
CA GLU A 489 7.32 -21.98 2.19
C GLU A 489 6.44 -20.96 2.93
N LEU A 490 7.04 -19.89 3.48
CA LEU A 490 6.31 -18.79 4.10
C LEU A 490 5.37 -18.11 3.07
N ALA A 491 5.86 -17.76 1.89
CA ALA A 491 5.04 -17.15 0.84
C ALA A 491 3.92 -18.10 0.40
N ARG A 492 4.29 -19.37 0.10
CA ARG A 492 3.37 -20.39 -0.40
C ARG A 492 2.21 -20.67 0.58
N THR A 493 2.48 -20.71 1.87
CA THR A 493 1.44 -20.98 2.89
C THR A 493 0.67 -19.72 3.29
N THR A 494 1.22 -18.53 3.03
CA THR A 494 0.57 -17.25 3.33
C THR A 494 -0.35 -16.81 2.17
N ASP A 495 -0.02 -17.12 0.90
CA ASP A 495 -0.84 -16.74 -0.27
C ASP A 495 -2.33 -17.08 -0.12
N PRO A 496 -2.72 -18.31 0.28
CA PRO A 496 -4.15 -18.60 0.45
C PRO A 496 -4.85 -17.73 1.51
N LEU A 497 -4.11 -17.27 2.53
CA LEU A 497 -4.66 -16.44 3.61
C LEU A 497 -4.97 -15.00 3.15
N LEU A 498 -4.44 -14.59 1.98
CA LEU A 498 -4.79 -13.32 1.34
C LEU A 498 -6.24 -13.30 0.84
N ARG A 499 -6.96 -14.43 0.93
CA ARG A 499 -8.34 -14.61 0.50
C ARG A 499 -9.18 -15.09 1.67
N GLY A 500 -9.82 -14.12 2.35
CA GLY A 500 -10.69 -14.44 3.49
C GLY A 500 -10.35 -13.67 4.77
N PRO A 501 -10.71 -14.20 5.95
CA PRO A 501 -10.65 -13.42 7.20
C PRO A 501 -9.24 -13.14 7.72
N GLY A 502 -8.24 -13.91 7.26
CA GLY A 502 -6.83 -13.70 7.60
C GLY A 502 -6.10 -12.67 6.77
N GLN A 503 -6.78 -11.99 5.86
CA GLN A 503 -6.21 -11.15 4.80
C GLN A 503 -5.25 -10.06 5.31
N LEU A 504 -5.68 -9.27 6.30
CA LEU A 504 -4.86 -8.17 6.84
C LEU A 504 -3.57 -8.70 7.50
N ALA A 505 -3.69 -9.75 8.32
CA ALA A 505 -2.53 -10.38 8.97
C ALA A 505 -1.56 -11.01 7.94
N ALA A 506 -2.10 -11.57 6.85
CA ALA A 506 -1.29 -12.13 5.77
C ALA A 506 -0.52 -11.02 5.02
N ILE A 507 -1.18 -9.90 4.74
CA ILE A 507 -0.54 -8.72 4.13
C ILE A 507 0.60 -8.23 5.04
N GLU A 508 0.34 -7.99 6.32
CA GLU A 508 1.33 -7.52 7.30
C GLU A 508 2.53 -8.48 7.40
N ARG A 509 2.25 -9.80 7.38
CA ARG A 509 3.30 -10.83 7.43
C ARG A 509 4.21 -10.77 6.21
N LEU A 510 3.64 -10.68 5.00
CA LEU A 510 4.42 -10.58 3.76
C LEU A 510 5.20 -9.26 3.70
N GLU A 511 4.61 -8.15 4.12
CA GLU A 511 5.29 -6.84 4.20
C GLU A 511 6.51 -6.89 5.11
N ARG A 512 6.36 -7.46 6.31
CA ARG A 512 7.44 -7.57 7.30
C ARG A 512 8.63 -8.37 6.77
N GLU A 513 8.36 -9.44 6.02
CA GLU A 513 9.39 -10.35 5.51
C GLU A 513 9.79 -10.05 4.07
N TYR A 514 9.35 -8.93 3.51
CA TYR A 514 9.45 -8.67 2.09
C TYR A 514 10.90 -8.64 1.59
N GLU A 515 11.84 -8.06 2.35
CA GLU A 515 13.26 -8.04 1.98
C GLU A 515 13.87 -9.45 1.98
N ASN A 516 13.46 -10.30 2.93
CA ASN A 516 13.88 -11.71 2.93
C ASN A 516 13.29 -12.48 1.75
N LEU A 517 12.02 -12.18 1.36
CA LEU A 517 11.36 -12.78 0.19
C LEU A 517 12.09 -12.37 -1.11
N ARG A 518 12.48 -11.09 -1.22
CA ARG A 518 13.29 -10.59 -2.35
C ARG A 518 14.65 -11.32 -2.42
N THR A 519 15.30 -11.47 -1.27
CA THR A 519 16.58 -12.18 -1.16
C THR A 519 16.42 -13.65 -1.55
N ALA A 520 15.32 -14.30 -1.13
CA ALA A 520 15.02 -15.68 -1.52
C ALA A 520 14.83 -15.80 -3.04
N LEU A 521 14.15 -14.84 -3.69
CA LEU A 521 14.02 -14.81 -5.16
C LEU A 521 15.40 -14.66 -5.83
N ARG A 522 16.26 -13.76 -5.32
CA ARG A 522 17.62 -13.59 -5.82
C ARG A 522 18.42 -14.90 -5.73
N HIS A 523 18.31 -15.59 -4.58
CA HIS A 523 18.99 -16.89 -4.39
C HIS A 523 18.50 -17.94 -5.40
N ALA A 524 17.18 -18.01 -5.64
CA ALA A 524 16.59 -18.96 -6.61
C ALA A 524 17.08 -18.66 -8.04
N VAL A 525 17.05 -17.39 -8.45
CA VAL A 525 17.50 -16.94 -9.78
C VAL A 525 19.00 -17.16 -9.95
N ALA A 526 19.82 -16.79 -8.96
CA ALA A 526 21.27 -16.95 -8.99
C ALA A 526 21.68 -18.43 -9.05
N ALA A 527 20.96 -19.30 -8.34
CA ALA A 527 21.18 -20.74 -8.37
C ALA A 527 20.60 -21.41 -9.64
N ARG A 528 19.88 -20.66 -10.49
CA ARG A 528 19.15 -21.13 -11.67
C ARG A 528 18.16 -22.25 -11.30
N ASP A 529 17.57 -22.16 -10.09
CA ASP A 529 16.57 -23.13 -9.64
C ASP A 529 15.17 -22.66 -10.10
N GLU A 530 14.83 -23.05 -11.33
CA GLU A 530 13.58 -22.66 -11.99
C GLU A 530 12.35 -22.96 -11.14
N GLN A 531 12.27 -24.15 -10.53
CA GLN A 531 11.05 -24.58 -9.83
C GLN A 531 10.84 -23.80 -8.52
N GLU A 532 11.90 -23.51 -7.78
CA GLU A 532 11.82 -22.66 -6.57
C GLU A 532 11.45 -21.23 -6.95
N ALA A 533 12.06 -20.69 -8.02
CA ALA A 533 11.76 -19.33 -8.48
C ALA A 533 10.29 -19.21 -8.95
N LEU A 534 9.79 -20.19 -9.73
CA LEU A 534 8.39 -20.23 -10.17
C LEU A 534 7.43 -20.32 -8.98
N CYS A 535 7.69 -21.21 -8.03
CA CYS A 535 6.85 -21.39 -6.84
C CYS A 535 6.76 -20.09 -6.03
N LEU A 536 7.89 -19.45 -5.78
CA LEU A 536 7.95 -18.21 -4.99
C LEU A 536 7.27 -17.05 -5.72
N ALA A 537 7.55 -16.83 -7.01
CA ALA A 537 6.94 -15.77 -7.80
C ALA A 537 5.41 -15.93 -7.87
N LEU A 538 4.92 -17.16 -8.12
CA LEU A 538 3.48 -17.44 -8.19
C LEU A 538 2.80 -17.25 -6.83
N SER A 539 3.49 -17.54 -5.72
CA SER A 539 2.97 -17.32 -4.37
C SER A 539 2.88 -15.83 -4.01
N LEU A 540 3.66 -14.97 -4.69
CA LEU A 540 3.65 -13.53 -4.47
C LEU A 540 2.76 -12.78 -5.47
N THR A 541 2.29 -13.43 -6.55
CA THR A 541 1.53 -12.76 -7.62
C THR A 541 0.32 -11.99 -7.07
N TRP A 542 -0.51 -12.61 -6.21
CA TRP A 542 -1.70 -11.95 -5.67
C TRP A 542 -1.35 -10.82 -4.70
N TYR A 543 -0.32 -11.00 -3.89
CA TYR A 543 0.20 -9.96 -3.01
C TYR A 543 0.69 -8.75 -3.82
N TRP A 544 1.48 -8.96 -4.87
CA TRP A 544 1.95 -7.88 -5.75
C TRP A 544 0.79 -7.13 -6.39
N GLN A 545 -0.25 -7.85 -6.83
CA GLN A 545 -1.46 -7.25 -7.40
C GLN A 545 -2.16 -6.36 -6.36
N MET A 546 -2.38 -6.88 -5.15
CA MET A 546 -3.08 -6.15 -4.08
C MET A 546 -2.30 -4.89 -3.63
N ARG A 547 -0.97 -4.93 -3.66
CA ARG A 547 -0.11 -3.84 -3.15
C ARG A 547 0.47 -2.94 -4.25
N ASP A 548 -0.05 -3.05 -5.46
CA ASP A 548 0.36 -2.24 -6.62
C ASP A 548 1.87 -2.28 -6.88
N GLN A 549 2.45 -3.48 -6.78
CA GLN A 549 3.88 -3.69 -7.00
C GLN A 549 4.15 -4.19 -8.43
N ARG A 550 3.54 -3.54 -9.42
CA ARG A 550 3.57 -3.98 -10.82
C ARG A 550 4.97 -3.99 -11.41
N ILE A 551 5.76 -2.93 -11.19
CA ILE A 551 7.15 -2.85 -11.71
C ILE A 551 7.98 -3.98 -11.11
N GLU A 552 7.90 -4.17 -9.80
CA GLU A 552 8.65 -5.23 -9.13
C GLU A 552 8.21 -6.62 -9.61
N ALA A 553 6.90 -6.86 -9.70
CA ALA A 553 6.33 -8.10 -10.23
C ALA A 553 6.82 -8.34 -11.67
N ARG A 554 6.78 -7.30 -12.52
CA ARG A 554 7.26 -7.35 -13.90
C ARG A 554 8.75 -7.76 -13.96
N ASN A 555 9.58 -7.10 -13.17
CA ASN A 555 11.02 -7.37 -13.15
C ASN A 555 11.32 -8.81 -12.71
N TRP A 556 10.72 -9.25 -11.59
CA TRP A 556 10.89 -10.62 -11.10
C TRP A 556 10.34 -11.66 -12.08
N CYS A 557 9.15 -11.43 -12.63
CA CYS A 557 8.57 -12.35 -13.63
C CYS A 557 9.48 -12.46 -14.86
N ARG A 558 10.07 -11.35 -15.33
CA ARG A 558 11.02 -11.34 -16.46
C ARG A 558 12.25 -12.21 -16.16
N GLU A 559 12.84 -12.06 -14.96
CA GLU A 559 14.00 -12.85 -14.56
C GLU A 559 13.66 -14.34 -14.42
N VAL A 560 12.50 -14.66 -13.82
CA VAL A 560 12.06 -16.04 -13.62
C VAL A 560 11.72 -16.70 -14.97
N THR A 561 11.07 -15.98 -15.91
CA THR A 561 10.77 -16.51 -17.24
C THR A 561 12.03 -16.83 -18.05
N ALA A 562 13.15 -16.14 -17.78
CA ALA A 562 14.45 -16.39 -18.43
C ALA A 562 15.14 -17.68 -17.96
N LEU A 563 14.63 -18.33 -16.89
CA LEU A 563 15.23 -19.58 -16.38
C LEU A 563 14.81 -20.83 -17.17
N GLY A 564 13.61 -20.78 -17.82
CA GLY A 564 13.04 -21.92 -18.53
C GLY A 564 12.63 -21.59 -19.97
N PRO A 565 12.10 -22.57 -20.68
CA PRO A 565 11.62 -22.35 -22.06
C PRO A 565 10.32 -21.57 -22.07
N ASP A 566 10.15 -20.75 -23.11
CA ASP A 566 8.89 -20.01 -23.34
C ASP A 566 7.76 -21.02 -23.64
N PRO A 567 6.68 -21.05 -22.82
CA PRO A 567 5.58 -21.99 -23.02
C PRO A 567 4.59 -21.58 -24.13
N PHE A 568 4.69 -20.34 -24.65
CA PHE A 568 3.79 -19.77 -25.66
C PHE A 568 4.47 -19.71 -27.03
N THR A 569 4.75 -20.88 -27.60
CA THR A 569 5.43 -21.03 -28.90
C THR A 569 4.61 -21.86 -29.87
N GLU A 570 4.85 -21.68 -31.18
CA GLU A 570 4.24 -22.50 -32.23
C GLU A 570 4.94 -23.87 -32.31
N PRO A 571 4.18 -24.93 -32.67
CA PRO A 571 2.74 -24.95 -32.86
C PRO A 571 1.94 -24.91 -31.56
N VAL A 572 0.88 -24.12 -31.54
CA VAL A 572 0.00 -24.02 -30.37
C VAL A 572 -0.61 -25.37 -30.03
N ARG A 573 -0.48 -25.81 -28.79
CA ARG A 573 -1.07 -27.06 -28.30
C ARG A 573 -2.08 -26.77 -27.21
N PRO A 574 -3.32 -27.24 -27.32
CA PRO A 574 -4.30 -27.10 -26.25
C PRO A 574 -3.78 -27.68 -24.92
N VAL A 575 -3.97 -26.92 -23.86
CA VAL A 575 -3.49 -27.29 -22.52
C VAL A 575 -4.53 -28.18 -21.83
N PRO A 576 -4.14 -29.29 -21.18
CA PRO A 576 -5.10 -30.07 -20.40
C PRO A 576 -5.61 -29.31 -19.17
N SER A 577 -6.80 -29.65 -18.70
CA SER A 577 -7.38 -29.09 -17.48
C SER A 577 -6.54 -29.45 -16.26
N LEU A 578 -6.16 -28.45 -15.47
CA LEU A 578 -5.37 -28.65 -14.24
C LEU A 578 -6.15 -28.13 -13.03
N TRP A 579 -6.55 -29.04 -12.14
CA TRP A 579 -7.36 -28.71 -10.97
C TRP A 579 -6.54 -28.18 -9.80
N GLN A 580 -5.32 -28.70 -9.59
CA GLN A 580 -4.45 -28.21 -8.52
C GLN A 580 -3.83 -26.88 -8.88
N ARG A 581 -3.54 -26.05 -7.88
CA ARG A 581 -2.76 -24.82 -8.06
C ARG A 581 -1.27 -25.20 -8.17
N CYS A 582 -0.50 -24.41 -8.90
CA CYS A 582 0.95 -24.64 -9.01
C CYS A 582 1.67 -24.49 -7.66
N THR A 583 1.02 -23.83 -6.71
CA THR A 583 1.54 -23.57 -5.35
C THR A 583 0.90 -24.46 -4.27
N ASP A 584 0.08 -25.48 -4.62
CA ASP A 584 -0.54 -26.37 -3.62
C ASP A 584 0.50 -27.23 -2.88
N ALA A 585 1.61 -27.58 -3.55
CA ALA A 585 2.71 -28.34 -2.98
C ALA A 585 4.05 -27.66 -3.27
N PRO A 586 5.04 -27.82 -2.39
CA PRO A 586 6.38 -27.31 -2.68
C PRO A 586 7.05 -28.08 -3.82
N PRO A 587 8.06 -27.51 -4.49
CA PRO A 587 8.86 -28.27 -5.45
C PRO A 587 9.44 -29.57 -4.84
N PRO A 588 9.64 -30.65 -5.64
CA PRO A 588 9.61 -30.65 -7.11
C PRO A 588 8.20 -30.77 -7.69
N MET A 589 7.95 -30.01 -8.76
CA MET A 589 6.69 -30.02 -9.49
C MET A 589 6.64 -31.18 -10.48
N THR A 590 5.43 -31.74 -10.72
CA THR A 590 5.22 -32.66 -11.85
C THR A 590 5.35 -31.92 -13.17
N ASP A 591 5.59 -32.62 -14.27
CA ASP A 591 5.75 -32.00 -15.60
C ASP A 591 4.55 -31.13 -15.98
N GLU A 592 3.33 -31.55 -15.64
CA GLU A 592 2.09 -30.82 -15.92
C GLU A 592 2.00 -29.52 -15.13
N VAL A 593 2.34 -29.58 -13.83
CA VAL A 593 2.34 -28.44 -12.92
C VAL A 593 3.44 -27.47 -13.33
N LEU A 594 4.63 -27.96 -13.65
CA LEU A 594 5.76 -27.14 -14.11
C LEU A 594 5.42 -26.38 -15.40
N ALA A 595 4.80 -27.07 -16.36
CA ALA A 595 4.37 -26.43 -17.60
C ALA A 595 3.35 -25.31 -17.33
N GLU A 596 2.38 -25.54 -16.42
CA GLU A 596 1.40 -24.51 -16.05
C GLU A 596 2.04 -23.39 -15.22
N ALA A 597 2.98 -23.69 -14.34
CA ALA A 597 3.73 -22.68 -13.57
C ALA A 597 4.47 -21.71 -14.49
N ARG A 598 5.13 -22.24 -15.54
CA ARG A 598 5.76 -21.41 -16.58
C ARG A 598 4.74 -20.47 -17.23
N ARG A 599 3.59 -21.02 -17.68
CA ARG A 599 2.52 -20.21 -18.27
C ARG A 599 2.02 -19.14 -17.30
N GLY A 600 1.82 -19.51 -16.04
CA GLY A 600 1.35 -18.60 -14.98
C GLY A 600 2.25 -17.40 -14.80
N VAL A 601 3.58 -17.57 -14.75
CA VAL A 601 4.52 -16.46 -14.59
C VAL A 601 4.55 -15.57 -15.85
N HIS A 602 4.46 -16.15 -17.05
CA HIS A 602 4.34 -15.37 -18.30
C HIS A 602 3.04 -14.55 -18.33
N LEU A 603 1.92 -15.11 -17.84
CA LEU A 603 0.64 -14.38 -17.73
C LEU A 603 0.73 -13.27 -16.69
N SER A 604 1.40 -13.52 -15.55
CA SER A 604 1.66 -12.49 -14.53
C SER A 604 2.52 -11.35 -15.09
N HIS A 605 3.56 -11.69 -15.86
CA HIS A 605 4.39 -10.70 -16.56
C HIS A 605 3.55 -9.83 -17.50
N MET A 606 2.71 -10.46 -18.33
CA MET A 606 1.81 -9.77 -19.26
C MET A 606 0.86 -8.82 -18.51
N ALA A 607 0.30 -9.25 -17.38
CA ALA A 607 -0.65 -8.46 -16.60
C ALA A 607 0.01 -7.24 -15.92
N CYS A 608 1.35 -7.18 -15.86
CA CYS A 608 2.10 -6.06 -15.31
C CYS A 608 2.64 -5.10 -16.39
N MET A 609 2.26 -5.30 -17.65
CA MET A 609 2.80 -4.54 -18.79
C MET A 609 1.81 -3.50 -19.35
N ASP A 610 0.85 -3.07 -18.54
CA ASP A 610 -0.18 -2.10 -18.92
C ASP A 610 0.38 -0.70 -19.25
N THR A 611 1.57 -0.37 -18.79
CA THR A 611 2.25 0.90 -19.07
C THR A 611 2.88 0.99 -20.47
N GLU A 612 2.93 -0.14 -21.20
CA GLU A 612 3.61 -0.22 -22.50
C GLU A 612 2.62 -0.67 -23.60
N LEU A 613 1.41 -0.09 -23.60
CA LEU A 613 0.34 -0.45 -24.57
C LEU A 613 0.81 -0.36 -26.03
N ASP A 614 1.65 0.61 -26.35
CA ASP A 614 2.19 0.77 -27.70
C ASP A 614 3.02 -0.45 -28.14
N ASP A 615 3.75 -1.07 -27.21
CA ASP A 615 4.56 -2.26 -27.49
C ASP A 615 3.66 -3.46 -27.84
N TRP A 616 2.45 -3.54 -27.24
CA TRP A 616 1.47 -4.58 -27.51
C TRP A 616 0.80 -4.45 -28.88
N MET A 617 0.87 -3.26 -29.49
CA MET A 617 0.28 -3.03 -30.83
C MET A 617 1.22 -3.42 -31.97
N THR A 618 2.46 -3.82 -31.67
CA THR A 618 3.39 -4.30 -32.71
C THR A 618 2.89 -5.62 -33.32
N PRO A 619 3.15 -5.88 -34.60
CA PRO A 619 2.72 -7.14 -35.23
C PRO A 619 3.24 -8.39 -34.52
N GLN A 620 4.44 -8.34 -33.97
CA GLN A 620 5.06 -9.44 -33.24
C GLN A 620 4.32 -9.71 -31.91
N ALA A 621 4.05 -8.67 -31.15
CA ALA A 621 3.31 -8.77 -29.89
C ALA A 621 1.87 -9.26 -30.14
N GLN A 622 1.20 -8.71 -31.15
CA GLN A 622 -0.14 -9.16 -31.56
C GLN A 622 -0.16 -10.63 -31.96
N HIS A 623 0.89 -11.11 -32.63
CA HIS A 623 1.03 -12.53 -32.96
C HIS A 623 1.17 -13.38 -31.68
N ARG A 624 2.03 -12.94 -30.75
CA ARG A 624 2.21 -13.63 -29.46
C ARG A 624 0.90 -13.66 -28.64
N LEU A 625 0.15 -12.56 -28.62
CA LEU A 625 -1.16 -12.50 -27.93
C LEU A 625 -2.15 -13.51 -28.51
N ARG A 626 -2.15 -13.72 -29.85
CA ARG A 626 -2.99 -14.76 -30.49
C ARG A 626 -2.57 -16.17 -30.09
N ILE A 627 -1.27 -16.45 -29.93
CA ILE A 627 -0.77 -17.72 -29.40
C ILE A 627 -1.28 -17.94 -27.96
N ILE A 628 -1.14 -16.92 -27.10
CA ILE A 628 -1.62 -16.96 -25.71
C ILE A 628 -3.14 -17.20 -25.70
N ALA A 629 -3.90 -16.45 -26.51
CA ALA A 629 -5.37 -16.57 -26.60
C ALA A 629 -5.82 -17.99 -27.03
N ALA A 630 -5.09 -18.62 -27.94
CA ALA A 630 -5.39 -19.96 -28.47
C ALA A 630 -4.92 -21.11 -27.56
N THR A 631 -4.19 -20.84 -26.48
CA THR A 631 -3.58 -21.86 -25.63
C THR A 631 -4.61 -22.52 -24.69
N TYR A 632 -5.58 -21.78 -24.21
CA TYR A 632 -6.57 -22.27 -23.23
C TYR A 632 -7.96 -22.39 -23.88
N GLU A 633 -8.76 -23.27 -23.29
CA GLU A 633 -10.19 -23.38 -23.59
C GLU A 633 -11.01 -22.71 -22.48
N PRO A 634 -12.14 -22.07 -22.84
CA PRO A 634 -13.01 -21.43 -21.84
C PRO A 634 -13.45 -22.41 -20.73
N GLY A 635 -13.43 -21.94 -19.49
CA GLY A 635 -13.91 -22.71 -18.35
C GLY A 635 -12.94 -23.77 -17.81
N GLN A 636 -11.69 -23.80 -18.28
CA GLN A 636 -10.67 -24.67 -17.66
C GLN A 636 -10.41 -24.22 -16.19
N PRO A 637 -10.21 -25.15 -15.24
CA PRO A 637 -10.06 -24.80 -13.81
C PRO A 637 -8.94 -23.81 -13.53
N GLN A 638 -7.82 -23.94 -14.22
CA GLN A 638 -6.67 -23.04 -14.04
C GLN A 638 -6.94 -21.62 -14.52
N THR A 639 -7.85 -21.43 -15.51
CA THR A 639 -8.22 -20.08 -15.99
C THR A 639 -9.29 -19.41 -15.11
N CYS A 640 -9.84 -20.13 -14.12
CA CYS A 640 -10.83 -19.57 -13.19
C CYS A 640 -10.19 -18.83 -12.00
N ARG A 641 -8.87 -18.84 -11.89
CA ARG A 641 -8.14 -18.27 -10.73
C ARG A 641 -6.80 -17.64 -11.17
N PRO A 642 -6.32 -16.62 -10.45
CA PRO A 642 -5.02 -16.03 -10.76
C PRO A 642 -3.87 -17.04 -10.65
N PRO A 643 -2.84 -16.96 -11.51
CA PRO A 643 -2.69 -16.01 -12.61
C PRO A 643 -3.38 -16.40 -13.92
N GLY A 644 -4.04 -17.54 -14.00
CA GLY A 644 -4.69 -18.03 -15.22
C GLY A 644 -5.81 -17.10 -15.73
N THR A 645 -6.50 -16.39 -14.83
CA THR A 645 -7.51 -15.37 -15.20
C THR A 645 -6.91 -14.27 -16.09
N PHE A 646 -5.61 -14.01 -15.99
CA PHE A 646 -4.94 -12.97 -16.80
C PHE A 646 -4.90 -13.33 -18.29
N TRP A 647 -5.17 -14.58 -18.66
CA TRP A 647 -5.38 -14.99 -20.05
C TRP A 647 -6.45 -14.13 -20.75
N ALA A 648 -7.48 -13.70 -20.01
CA ALA A 648 -8.54 -12.83 -20.53
C ALA A 648 -8.00 -11.49 -21.07
N PHE A 649 -6.89 -10.98 -20.53
CA PHE A 649 -6.24 -9.76 -21.05
C PHE A 649 -5.73 -9.94 -22.47
N ALA A 650 -5.21 -11.12 -22.83
CA ALA A 650 -4.77 -11.38 -24.19
C ALA A 650 -5.95 -11.25 -25.17
N LEU A 651 -7.13 -11.79 -24.80
CA LEU A 651 -8.35 -11.68 -25.61
C LEU A 651 -8.81 -10.22 -25.79
N MET A 652 -8.72 -9.45 -24.70
CA MET A 652 -9.07 -8.02 -24.70
C MET A 652 -8.12 -7.23 -25.63
N LEU A 653 -6.82 -7.48 -25.54
CA LEU A 653 -5.79 -6.76 -26.31
C LEU A 653 -5.83 -7.08 -27.81
N ILE A 654 -6.35 -8.24 -28.21
CA ILE A 654 -6.57 -8.57 -29.63
C ILE A 654 -7.98 -8.21 -30.12
N GLY A 655 -8.84 -7.64 -29.27
CA GLY A 655 -10.19 -7.17 -29.61
C GLY A 655 -11.25 -8.26 -29.68
N GLU A 656 -11.01 -9.45 -29.13
CA GLU A 656 -11.92 -10.60 -29.17
C GLU A 656 -13.01 -10.53 -28.09
N MET A 657 -13.80 -9.46 -28.09
CA MET A 657 -14.75 -9.15 -27.00
C MET A 657 -15.87 -10.19 -26.84
N ASN A 658 -16.34 -10.80 -27.93
CA ASN A 658 -17.37 -11.86 -27.88
C ASN A 658 -16.81 -13.13 -27.23
N THR A 659 -15.57 -13.48 -27.58
CA THR A 659 -14.83 -14.61 -26.98
C THR A 659 -14.59 -14.34 -25.49
N LEU A 660 -14.18 -13.12 -25.14
CA LEU A 660 -13.96 -12.70 -23.74
C LEU A 660 -15.22 -12.89 -22.89
N ARG A 661 -16.39 -12.50 -23.39
CA ARG A 661 -17.67 -12.72 -22.70
C ARG A 661 -17.91 -14.21 -22.44
N ALA A 662 -17.76 -15.04 -23.49
CA ALA A 662 -17.96 -16.49 -23.37
C ALA A 662 -16.99 -17.11 -22.33
N VAL A 663 -15.74 -16.66 -22.32
CA VAL A 663 -14.71 -17.09 -21.36
C VAL A 663 -15.13 -16.80 -19.92
N VAL A 664 -15.61 -15.57 -19.64
CA VAL A 664 -16.02 -15.19 -18.27
C VAL A 664 -17.29 -15.96 -17.86
N ASP A 665 -18.26 -16.16 -18.79
CA ASP A 665 -19.46 -16.95 -18.53
C ASP A 665 -19.11 -18.41 -18.21
N ASP A 666 -18.16 -19.00 -18.93
CA ASP A 666 -17.71 -20.37 -18.69
C ASP A 666 -16.94 -20.50 -17.38
N ALA A 667 -16.12 -19.51 -17.01
CA ALA A 667 -15.42 -19.47 -15.73
C ALA A 667 -16.43 -19.48 -14.57
N VAL A 668 -17.46 -18.61 -14.62
CA VAL A 668 -18.54 -18.59 -13.61
C VAL A 668 -19.25 -19.96 -13.55
N ARG A 669 -19.55 -20.57 -14.71
CA ARG A 669 -20.20 -21.91 -14.76
C ARG A 669 -19.33 -23.00 -14.11
N THR A 670 -18.03 -22.99 -14.39
CA THR A 670 -17.07 -23.93 -13.83
C THR A 670 -16.96 -23.76 -12.30
N CYS A 671 -16.80 -22.53 -11.83
CA CYS A 671 -16.71 -22.24 -10.41
C CYS A 671 -17.98 -22.68 -9.65
N ARG A 672 -19.17 -22.41 -10.20
CA ARG A 672 -20.45 -22.81 -9.58
C ARG A 672 -20.60 -24.33 -9.40
N ARG A 673 -19.99 -25.10 -10.29
CA ARG A 673 -20.07 -26.58 -10.28
C ARG A 673 -18.95 -27.22 -9.47
N THR A 674 -17.97 -26.46 -9.01
CA THR A 674 -16.77 -26.96 -8.38
C THR A 674 -16.80 -26.67 -6.88
N PRO A 675 -16.99 -27.68 -6.01
CA PRO A 675 -16.92 -27.47 -4.57
C PRO A 675 -15.56 -26.85 -4.17
N GLY A 676 -15.59 -25.86 -3.30
CA GLY A 676 -14.39 -25.19 -2.81
C GLY A 676 -13.88 -24.03 -3.69
N PHE A 677 -14.58 -23.71 -4.81
CA PHE A 677 -14.25 -22.57 -5.65
C PHE A 677 -15.10 -21.33 -5.29
N ASP A 678 -15.48 -21.16 -4.02
CA ASP A 678 -16.31 -20.04 -3.59
C ASP A 678 -15.65 -18.68 -3.83
N TRP A 679 -14.37 -18.56 -3.48
CA TRP A 679 -13.64 -17.31 -3.70
C TRP A 679 -13.49 -17.03 -5.21
N GLU A 680 -13.13 -18.05 -5.97
CA GLU A 680 -13.00 -17.98 -7.44
C GLU A 680 -14.34 -17.62 -8.08
N LEU A 681 -15.46 -18.18 -7.58
CA LEU A 681 -16.79 -17.82 -8.05
C LEU A 681 -17.08 -16.33 -7.81
N ALA A 682 -16.85 -15.86 -6.61
CA ALA A 682 -17.09 -14.44 -6.26
C ALA A 682 -16.22 -13.51 -7.13
N SER A 683 -14.94 -13.86 -7.34
CA SER A 683 -14.01 -13.09 -8.15
C SER A 683 -14.46 -13.02 -9.63
N ASN A 684 -14.84 -14.16 -10.21
CA ASN A 684 -15.31 -14.19 -11.61
C ASN A 684 -16.68 -13.49 -11.77
N LEU A 685 -17.57 -13.58 -10.77
CA LEU A 685 -18.84 -12.83 -10.76
C LEU A 685 -18.56 -11.32 -10.71
N GLN A 686 -17.64 -10.89 -9.87
CA GLN A 686 -17.27 -9.48 -9.73
C GLN A 686 -16.61 -8.96 -11.03
N ILE A 687 -15.68 -9.73 -11.63
CA ILE A 687 -15.09 -9.42 -12.95
C ILE A 687 -16.20 -9.30 -14.00
N ARG A 688 -17.14 -10.24 -14.02
CA ARG A 688 -18.27 -10.22 -14.98
C ARG A 688 -19.19 -9.02 -14.72
N ALA A 689 -19.46 -8.68 -13.45
CA ALA A 689 -20.27 -7.52 -13.10
C ALA A 689 -19.61 -6.22 -13.58
N ASN A 690 -18.31 -6.06 -13.35
CA ASN A 690 -17.55 -4.89 -13.83
C ASN A 690 -17.56 -4.78 -15.37
N PHE A 691 -17.37 -5.90 -16.04
CA PHE A 691 -17.39 -5.96 -17.51
C PHE A 691 -18.78 -5.62 -18.08
N LEU A 692 -19.85 -6.14 -17.46
CA LEU A 692 -21.23 -5.93 -17.90
C LEU A 692 -21.76 -4.53 -17.50
N ALA A 693 -21.27 -3.94 -16.43
CA ALA A 693 -21.74 -2.63 -15.94
C ALA A 693 -21.52 -1.51 -16.98
N ASN A 694 -20.49 -1.62 -17.81
CA ASN A 694 -20.19 -0.65 -18.84
C ASN A 694 -21.14 -0.76 -20.07
N ARG A 695 -22.05 -1.74 -20.07
CA ARG A 695 -23.02 -1.94 -21.14
C ARG A 695 -24.43 -1.91 -20.55
N SER A 696 -25.15 -0.84 -20.85
CA SER A 696 -26.48 -0.57 -20.26
C SER A 696 -27.53 -1.66 -20.55
N ASP A 697 -27.39 -2.38 -21.67
CA ASP A 697 -28.25 -3.52 -21.99
C ASP A 697 -28.04 -4.73 -21.05
N TRP A 698 -26.94 -4.74 -20.27
CA TRP A 698 -26.58 -5.82 -19.35
C TRP A 698 -26.51 -5.39 -17.88
N ALA A 699 -26.86 -4.15 -17.56
CA ALA A 699 -26.76 -3.62 -16.21
C ALA A 699 -27.56 -4.40 -15.15
N GLY A 700 -28.66 -5.02 -15.58
CA GLY A 700 -29.48 -5.88 -14.69
C GLY A 700 -28.78 -7.20 -14.33
N ASP A 701 -27.94 -7.72 -15.22
CA ASP A 701 -27.14 -8.91 -14.98
C ASP A 701 -25.94 -8.55 -14.07
N ALA A 702 -25.32 -7.40 -14.31
CA ALA A 702 -24.23 -6.88 -13.48
C ALA A 702 -24.65 -6.76 -12.02
N LEU A 703 -25.86 -6.23 -11.75
CA LEU A 703 -26.35 -6.07 -10.38
C LEU A 703 -26.52 -7.43 -9.67
N ARG A 704 -27.08 -8.43 -10.38
CA ARG A 704 -27.24 -9.80 -9.82
C ARG A 704 -25.89 -10.45 -9.50
N ASP A 705 -24.92 -10.29 -10.38
CA ASP A 705 -23.57 -10.85 -10.20
C ASP A 705 -22.86 -10.18 -9.03
N ALA A 706 -22.96 -8.84 -8.92
CA ALA A 706 -22.35 -8.10 -7.83
C ALA A 706 -23.01 -8.46 -6.47
N ASP A 707 -24.34 -8.65 -6.43
CA ASP A 707 -25.04 -9.10 -5.22
C ASP A 707 -24.58 -10.50 -4.79
N GLU A 708 -24.48 -11.44 -5.73
CA GLU A 708 -24.03 -12.81 -5.43
C GLU A 708 -22.55 -12.82 -4.97
N ALA A 709 -21.70 -12.07 -5.64
CA ALA A 709 -20.29 -11.93 -5.27
C ALA A 709 -20.15 -11.35 -3.84
N LEU A 710 -20.91 -10.28 -3.55
CA LEU A 710 -20.90 -9.64 -2.24
C LEU A 710 -21.34 -10.60 -1.13
N GLU A 711 -22.38 -11.39 -1.36
CA GLU A 711 -22.85 -12.40 -0.40
C GLU A 711 -21.74 -13.42 -0.10
N ILE A 712 -21.06 -13.91 -1.14
CA ILE A 712 -19.98 -14.90 -1.00
C ILE A 712 -18.79 -14.29 -0.25
N TYR A 713 -18.31 -13.10 -0.65
CA TYR A 713 -17.17 -12.45 0.00
C TYR A 713 -17.44 -12.15 1.48
N ARG A 714 -18.65 -11.71 1.82
CA ARG A 714 -19.06 -11.48 3.23
C ARG A 714 -19.03 -12.79 4.03
N ARG A 715 -19.55 -13.87 3.44
CA ARG A 715 -19.52 -15.21 4.07
C ARG A 715 -18.08 -15.70 4.29
N LEU A 716 -17.17 -15.41 3.33
CA LEU A 716 -15.75 -15.78 3.43
C LEU A 716 -14.97 -14.86 4.38
N GLY A 717 -15.50 -13.70 4.73
CA GLY A 717 -14.79 -12.70 5.53
C GLY A 717 -13.72 -11.96 4.73
N ASP A 718 -13.85 -11.89 3.41
CA ASP A 718 -12.85 -11.25 2.53
C ASP A 718 -13.13 -9.74 2.46
N THR A 719 -12.25 -8.95 3.06
CA THR A 719 -12.38 -7.49 3.14
C THR A 719 -12.20 -6.84 1.77
N TRP A 720 -11.17 -7.27 1.01
CA TRP A 720 -10.87 -6.75 -0.32
C TRP A 720 -12.01 -7.05 -1.29
N GLY A 721 -12.42 -8.31 -1.38
CA GLY A 721 -13.50 -8.73 -2.27
C GLY A 721 -14.84 -8.06 -1.92
N THR A 722 -15.10 -7.81 -0.64
CA THR A 722 -16.31 -7.09 -0.19
C THR A 722 -16.32 -5.65 -0.70
N ALA A 723 -15.18 -4.95 -0.62
CA ALA A 723 -15.05 -3.59 -1.15
C ALA A 723 -15.28 -3.56 -2.67
N GLU A 724 -14.66 -4.49 -3.38
CA GLU A 724 -14.78 -4.63 -4.85
C GLU A 724 -16.23 -4.90 -5.29
N ALA A 725 -16.90 -5.85 -4.64
CA ALA A 725 -18.27 -6.21 -4.98
C ALA A 725 -19.25 -5.07 -4.67
N LEU A 726 -19.01 -4.30 -3.60
CA LEU A 726 -19.81 -3.11 -3.27
C LEU A 726 -19.62 -2.02 -4.33
N SER A 727 -18.39 -1.80 -4.78
CA SER A 727 -18.09 -0.83 -5.86
C SER A 727 -18.80 -1.24 -7.16
N ALA A 728 -18.68 -2.50 -7.56
CA ALA A 728 -19.33 -3.04 -8.76
C ALA A 728 -20.86 -2.89 -8.68
N ARG A 729 -21.43 -3.16 -7.49
CA ARG A 729 -22.87 -3.02 -7.27
C ARG A 729 -23.31 -1.56 -7.34
N ALA A 730 -22.53 -0.66 -6.77
CA ALA A 730 -22.80 0.79 -6.82
C ALA A 730 -22.83 1.28 -8.27
N GLU A 731 -21.84 0.87 -9.08
CA GLU A 731 -21.79 1.21 -10.51
C GLU A 731 -23.00 0.68 -11.29
N ALA A 732 -23.39 -0.57 -11.04
CA ALA A 732 -24.58 -1.16 -11.66
C ALA A 732 -25.86 -0.39 -11.28
N ARG A 733 -25.96 0.05 -10.02
CA ARG A 733 -27.08 0.88 -9.52
C ARG A 733 -27.08 2.27 -10.12
N GLU A 734 -25.90 2.89 -10.25
CA GLU A 734 -25.71 4.19 -10.89
C GLU A 734 -26.26 4.16 -12.32
N ARG A 735 -25.90 3.12 -13.12
CA ARG A 735 -26.36 2.93 -14.49
C ARG A 735 -27.88 2.72 -14.60
N ARG A 736 -28.51 2.29 -13.51
CA ARG A 736 -29.97 2.10 -13.45
C ARG A 736 -30.70 3.32 -12.87
N GLY A 737 -29.98 4.40 -12.57
CA GLY A 737 -30.55 5.60 -11.95
C GLY A 737 -30.92 5.43 -10.47
N GLU A 738 -30.46 4.35 -9.83
CA GLU A 738 -30.72 4.05 -8.41
C GLU A 738 -29.72 4.79 -7.51
N CYS A 739 -29.57 6.10 -7.72
CA CYS A 739 -28.48 6.93 -7.18
C CYS A 739 -28.33 6.87 -5.66
N LEU A 740 -29.43 6.91 -4.90
CA LEU A 740 -29.35 6.84 -3.43
C LEU A 740 -28.89 5.47 -2.92
N LEU A 741 -29.21 4.39 -3.64
CA LEU A 741 -28.72 3.05 -3.30
C LEU A 741 -27.25 2.88 -3.69
N ALA A 742 -26.84 3.47 -4.81
CA ALA A 742 -25.42 3.51 -5.22
C ALA A 742 -24.59 4.29 -4.19
N ALA A 743 -25.09 5.46 -3.74
CA ALA A 743 -24.43 6.26 -2.70
C ALA A 743 -24.20 5.45 -1.42
N ALA A 744 -25.23 4.71 -0.97
CA ALA A 744 -25.12 3.87 0.23
C ALA A 744 -24.05 2.77 0.07
N ASP A 745 -23.93 2.17 -1.12
CA ASP A 745 -22.89 1.16 -1.39
C ASP A 745 -21.50 1.78 -1.39
N TYR A 746 -21.34 2.96 -2.02
CA TYR A 746 -20.05 3.67 -2.02
C TYR A 746 -19.61 4.03 -0.59
N GLU A 747 -20.53 4.51 0.27
CA GLU A 747 -20.22 4.81 1.68
C GLU A 747 -19.67 3.59 2.43
N VAL A 748 -20.29 2.42 2.22
CA VAL A 748 -19.85 1.17 2.86
C VAL A 748 -18.50 0.71 2.26
N ALA A 749 -18.34 0.81 0.93
CA ALA A 749 -17.08 0.45 0.24
C ALA A 749 -15.89 1.29 0.75
N ILE A 750 -16.10 2.61 0.96
CA ILE A 750 -15.11 3.53 1.54
C ILE A 750 -14.62 2.99 2.90
N GLY A 751 -15.53 2.55 3.77
CA GLY A 751 -15.16 1.99 5.07
C GLY A 751 -14.32 0.71 4.98
N TYR A 752 -14.51 -0.10 3.95
CA TYR A 752 -13.67 -1.29 3.69
C TYR A 752 -12.30 -0.89 3.10
N ALA A 753 -12.29 0.06 2.16
CA ALA A 753 -11.05 0.59 1.57
C ALA A 753 -10.13 1.20 2.63
N ASP A 754 -10.69 1.97 3.56
CA ASP A 754 -9.94 2.58 4.68
C ASP A 754 -9.28 1.51 5.56
N ARG A 755 -10.00 0.41 5.88
CA ARG A 755 -9.44 -0.69 6.68
C ARG A 755 -8.29 -1.41 5.98
N LEU A 756 -8.28 -1.43 4.65
CA LEU A 756 -7.22 -2.02 3.82
C LEU A 756 -6.02 -1.07 3.62
N GLY A 757 -6.12 0.18 4.07
CA GLY A 757 -5.11 1.21 3.79
C GLY A 757 -5.09 1.61 2.31
N ALA A 758 -6.24 1.52 1.62
CA ALA A 758 -6.38 1.82 0.20
C ALA A 758 -6.82 3.29 -0.01
N HIS A 759 -5.98 4.23 0.39
CA HIS A 759 -6.34 5.67 0.46
C HIS A 759 -6.66 6.27 -0.90
N ALA A 760 -5.94 5.89 -1.95
CA ALA A 760 -6.23 6.33 -3.32
C ALA A 760 -7.64 5.86 -3.75
N GLN A 761 -8.01 4.63 -3.38
CA GLN A 761 -9.33 4.09 -3.69
C GLN A 761 -10.43 4.76 -2.85
N THR A 762 -10.16 5.07 -1.60
CA THR A 762 -11.05 5.88 -0.77
C THR A 762 -11.37 7.20 -1.47
N ALA A 763 -10.37 7.87 -2.04
CA ALA A 763 -10.56 9.12 -2.79
C ALA A 763 -11.41 8.91 -4.07
N VAL A 764 -11.12 7.85 -4.84
CA VAL A 764 -11.90 7.51 -6.06
C VAL A 764 -13.36 7.24 -5.70
N LEU A 765 -13.60 6.41 -4.68
CA LEU A 765 -14.95 6.08 -4.21
C LEU A 765 -15.68 7.33 -3.68
N THR A 766 -14.94 8.25 -3.02
CA THR A 766 -15.50 9.52 -2.53
C THR A 766 -15.88 10.44 -3.68
N ALA A 767 -15.06 10.52 -4.73
CA ALA A 767 -15.37 11.30 -5.94
C ALA A 767 -16.64 10.74 -6.63
N ARG A 768 -16.73 9.41 -6.75
CA ARG A 768 -17.91 8.74 -7.30
C ARG A 768 -19.15 9.01 -6.44
N LEU A 769 -19.03 8.89 -5.12
CA LEU A 769 -20.08 9.22 -4.17
C LEU A 769 -20.56 10.66 -4.37
N GLY A 770 -19.64 11.61 -4.52
CA GLY A 770 -19.96 13.01 -4.81
C GLY A 770 -20.78 13.16 -6.09
N GLY A 771 -20.35 12.53 -7.18
CA GLY A 771 -21.06 12.54 -8.47
C GLY A 771 -22.47 11.98 -8.36
N VAL A 772 -22.62 10.80 -7.74
CA VAL A 772 -23.91 10.13 -7.57
C VAL A 772 -24.86 10.95 -6.68
N LEU A 773 -24.35 11.63 -5.66
CA LEU A 773 -25.16 12.50 -4.80
C LEU A 773 -25.68 13.73 -5.56
N LEU A 774 -24.89 14.30 -6.47
CA LEU A 774 -25.35 15.39 -7.36
C LEU A 774 -26.50 14.90 -8.26
N GLU A 775 -26.38 13.71 -8.81
CA GLU A 775 -27.44 13.06 -9.61
C GLU A 775 -28.71 12.78 -8.76
N ALA A 776 -28.55 12.45 -7.49
CA ALA A 776 -29.64 12.18 -6.55
C ALA A 776 -30.34 13.44 -6.03
N GLY A 777 -29.76 14.65 -6.31
CA GLY A 777 -30.32 15.92 -5.84
C GLY A 777 -29.81 16.35 -4.47
N GLU A 778 -28.79 15.64 -3.91
CA GLU A 778 -28.10 16.00 -2.66
C GLU A 778 -26.93 16.95 -2.98
N GLU A 779 -27.28 18.11 -3.54
CA GLU A 779 -26.35 19.03 -4.21
C GLU A 779 -25.21 19.51 -3.32
N GLU A 780 -25.55 20.05 -2.13
CA GLU A 780 -24.56 20.62 -1.20
C GLU A 780 -23.57 19.55 -0.72
N ARG A 781 -24.05 18.34 -0.48
CA ARG A 781 -23.22 17.23 0.01
C ARG A 781 -22.29 16.71 -1.10
N GLY A 782 -22.85 16.54 -2.32
CA GLY A 782 -22.08 16.07 -3.48
C GLY A 782 -20.96 17.03 -3.83
N GLU A 783 -21.29 18.34 -3.98
CA GLU A 783 -20.29 19.37 -4.30
C GLU A 783 -19.20 19.45 -3.22
N ARG A 784 -19.55 19.39 -1.95
CA ARG A 784 -18.59 19.43 -0.84
C ARG A 784 -17.62 18.24 -0.92
N LEU A 785 -18.10 17.02 -1.13
CA LEU A 785 -17.24 15.84 -1.24
C LEU A 785 -16.26 15.95 -2.43
N LEU A 786 -16.73 16.45 -3.59
CA LEU A 786 -15.86 16.64 -4.75
C LEU A 786 -14.78 17.69 -4.46
N ARG A 787 -15.13 18.78 -3.80
CA ARG A 787 -14.15 19.81 -3.38
C ARG A 787 -13.17 19.25 -2.35
N ASP A 788 -13.65 18.48 -1.38
CA ASP A 788 -12.80 17.85 -0.36
C ASP A 788 -11.75 16.94 -1.01
N VAL A 789 -12.14 16.16 -2.04
CA VAL A 789 -11.20 15.34 -2.81
C VAL A 789 -10.16 16.21 -3.53
N ILE A 790 -10.62 17.29 -4.19
CA ILE A 790 -9.75 18.21 -4.95
C ILE A 790 -8.81 19.00 -4.03
N ASP A 791 -9.30 19.41 -2.86
CA ASP A 791 -8.57 20.26 -1.92
C ASP A 791 -7.67 19.50 -0.95
N ARG A 792 -7.83 18.16 -0.83
CA ARG A 792 -6.97 17.34 0.03
C ARG A 792 -5.51 17.53 -0.36
N ARG A 793 -4.70 17.92 0.64
CA ARG A 793 -3.27 18.18 0.46
C ARG A 793 -2.41 17.00 0.96
N ASP A 794 -3.01 15.84 1.16
CA ASP A 794 -2.36 14.70 1.82
C ASP A 794 -1.35 13.96 0.93
N GLY A 795 -1.00 14.54 -0.21
CA GLY A 795 0.17 14.16 -1.02
C GLY A 795 -0.01 12.88 -1.83
N GLY A 796 0.34 12.95 -3.05
CA GLY A 796 0.29 11.86 -4.01
C GLY A 796 -0.59 12.21 -5.18
N HIS A 797 -0.26 11.68 -6.31
CA HIS A 797 -1.12 11.77 -7.48
C HIS A 797 -2.40 11.01 -7.17
N GLU A 798 -3.48 11.75 -7.03
CA GLU A 798 -4.73 11.12 -6.70
C GLU A 798 -5.47 10.69 -7.97
N PRO A 799 -5.64 9.38 -8.22
CA PRO A 799 -6.43 8.88 -9.36
C PRO A 799 -7.86 9.44 -9.36
N ALA A 800 -8.30 9.95 -8.22
CA ALA A 800 -9.62 10.56 -8.04
C ALA A 800 -9.75 11.97 -8.65
N LEU A 801 -8.63 12.71 -8.82
CA LEU A 801 -8.65 14.10 -9.23
C LEU A 801 -9.34 14.32 -10.59
N PRO A 802 -9.04 13.51 -11.63
CA PRO A 802 -9.71 13.69 -12.92
C PRO A 802 -11.24 13.53 -12.83
N ALA A 803 -11.67 12.47 -12.14
CA ALA A 803 -13.10 12.20 -11.96
C ALA A 803 -13.78 13.31 -11.14
N ALA A 804 -13.15 13.70 -10.02
CA ALA A 804 -13.68 14.74 -9.14
C ALA A 804 -13.82 16.08 -9.90
N ARG A 805 -12.79 16.47 -10.67
CA ARG A 805 -12.82 17.71 -11.47
C ARG A 805 -13.86 17.62 -12.59
N LEU A 806 -14.00 16.49 -13.27
CA LEU A 806 -14.98 16.31 -14.35
C LEU A 806 -16.42 16.35 -13.80
N PHE A 807 -16.71 15.64 -12.70
CA PHE A 807 -18.03 15.68 -12.06
C PHE A 807 -18.36 17.10 -11.57
N LEU A 808 -17.38 17.77 -10.95
CA LEU A 808 -17.55 19.14 -10.48
C LEU A 808 -17.76 20.10 -11.67
N THR A 809 -17.01 19.94 -12.77
CA THR A 809 -17.16 20.76 -14.00
C THR A 809 -18.57 20.63 -14.56
N GLY A 810 -19.09 19.41 -14.69
CA GLY A 810 -20.46 19.16 -15.16
C GLY A 810 -21.49 19.88 -14.30
N TRP A 811 -21.37 19.74 -12.99
CA TRP A 811 -22.24 20.39 -12.00
C TRP A 811 -22.16 21.94 -12.08
N LEU A 812 -20.94 22.49 -12.13
CA LEU A 812 -20.72 23.93 -12.25
C LEU A 812 -21.32 24.48 -13.54
N GLY A 813 -21.19 23.73 -14.64
CA GLY A 813 -21.80 24.07 -15.93
C GLY A 813 -23.33 24.12 -15.86
N LEU A 814 -23.95 23.09 -15.22
CA LEU A 814 -25.40 23.05 -15.04
C LEU A 814 -25.93 24.21 -14.18
N THR A 815 -25.15 24.66 -13.21
CA THR A 815 -25.55 25.77 -12.31
C THR A 815 -25.10 27.14 -12.84
N GLY A 816 -24.55 27.23 -14.06
CA GLY A 816 -24.12 28.49 -14.71
C GLY A 816 -22.84 29.11 -14.16
N ARG A 817 -22.07 28.34 -13.34
CA ARG A 817 -20.77 28.79 -12.80
C ARG A 817 -19.63 28.44 -13.76
N THR A 818 -19.75 28.90 -15.02
CA THR A 818 -18.89 28.51 -16.13
C THR A 818 -17.43 28.95 -15.97
N ALA A 819 -17.18 30.12 -15.33
CA ALA A 819 -15.81 30.57 -15.06
C ALA A 819 -15.06 29.58 -14.15
N GLU A 820 -15.70 29.13 -13.08
CA GLU A 820 -15.12 28.18 -12.14
C GLU A 820 -14.94 26.78 -12.81
N ALA A 821 -15.92 26.38 -13.62
CA ALA A 821 -15.84 25.13 -14.41
C ALA A 821 -14.61 25.15 -15.35
N ARG A 822 -14.38 26.25 -16.04
CA ARG A 822 -13.23 26.42 -16.93
C ARG A 822 -11.89 26.38 -16.16
N ASP A 823 -11.87 26.91 -14.93
CA ASP A 823 -10.68 26.81 -14.07
C ASP A 823 -10.38 25.35 -13.72
N GLN A 824 -11.41 24.54 -13.42
CA GLN A 824 -11.21 23.10 -13.17
C GLN A 824 -10.64 22.38 -14.39
N LEU A 825 -11.19 22.65 -15.60
CA LEU A 825 -10.69 22.02 -16.83
C LEU A 825 -9.27 22.47 -17.18
N ARG A 826 -8.94 23.75 -16.98
CA ARG A 826 -7.58 24.26 -17.21
C ARG A 826 -6.59 23.56 -16.29
N THR A 827 -6.90 23.44 -15.01
CA THR A 827 -6.06 22.73 -14.03
C THR A 827 -5.92 21.25 -14.41
N LEU A 828 -7.02 20.62 -14.81
CA LEU A 828 -7.01 19.24 -15.27
C LEU A 828 -6.07 19.06 -16.48
N ARG A 829 -6.12 19.94 -17.47
CA ARG A 829 -5.21 19.91 -18.63
C ARG A 829 -3.74 20.11 -18.23
N GLU A 830 -3.47 21.01 -17.28
CA GLU A 830 -2.11 21.28 -16.78
C GLU A 830 -1.55 20.03 -16.06
N GLU A 831 -2.38 19.39 -15.25
CA GLU A 831 -2.03 18.15 -14.55
C GLU A 831 -1.77 16.98 -15.53
N PHE A 832 -2.51 16.93 -16.66
CA PHE A 832 -2.42 15.86 -17.66
C PHE A 832 -1.58 16.19 -18.90
N ARG A 833 -0.85 17.32 -18.89
CA ARG A 833 -0.10 17.83 -20.06
C ARG A 833 0.96 16.89 -20.62
N ILE A 834 1.31 15.83 -19.91
CA ILE A 834 2.40 14.91 -20.29
C ILE A 834 1.86 13.53 -20.75
N ALA A 835 0.59 13.20 -20.50
CA ALA A 835 -0.01 11.94 -20.93
C ALA A 835 -1.06 12.18 -22.02
N HIS A 836 -0.77 11.76 -23.25
CA HIS A 836 -1.71 11.83 -24.36
C HIS A 836 -2.70 10.66 -24.28
N TYR A 837 -3.82 10.85 -23.57
CA TYR A 837 -4.90 9.86 -23.54
C TYR A 837 -6.11 10.36 -24.30
N VAL A 838 -6.36 9.77 -25.46
CA VAL A 838 -7.45 10.08 -26.39
C VAL A 838 -8.83 10.09 -25.69
N VAL A 839 -9.05 9.15 -24.77
CA VAL A 839 -10.33 9.03 -24.05
C VAL A 839 -10.59 10.28 -23.19
N PHE A 840 -9.57 10.74 -22.44
CA PHE A 840 -9.69 11.93 -21.59
C PHE A 840 -9.81 13.21 -22.40
N ASP A 841 -9.09 13.30 -23.50
CA ASP A 841 -9.22 14.45 -24.41
C ASP A 841 -10.66 14.58 -24.92
N ALA A 842 -11.31 13.45 -25.27
CA ALA A 842 -12.72 13.46 -25.69
C ALA A 842 -13.64 13.98 -24.58
N PHE A 843 -13.42 13.55 -23.31
CA PHE A 843 -14.19 14.05 -22.16
C PHE A 843 -13.99 15.55 -21.93
N ILE A 844 -12.73 16.00 -21.95
CA ILE A 844 -12.38 17.41 -21.71
C ILE A 844 -12.97 18.30 -22.80
N LEU A 845 -12.79 17.89 -24.08
CA LEU A 845 -13.36 18.62 -25.23
C LEU A 845 -14.89 18.68 -25.16
N GLY A 846 -15.53 17.56 -24.78
CA GLY A 846 -16.98 17.54 -24.58
C GLY A 846 -17.43 18.52 -23.50
N ALA A 847 -16.74 18.52 -22.37
CA ALA A 847 -17.04 19.45 -21.26
C ALA A 847 -16.83 20.92 -21.69
N GLU A 848 -15.73 21.22 -22.41
CA GLU A 848 -15.48 22.58 -22.94
C GLU A 848 -16.57 22.99 -23.93
N GLY A 849 -16.94 22.10 -24.84
CA GLY A 849 -18.01 22.35 -25.80
C GLY A 849 -19.34 22.64 -25.10
N TRP A 850 -19.65 21.90 -24.03
CA TRP A 850 -20.84 22.18 -23.21
C TRP A 850 -20.78 23.57 -22.54
N LEU A 851 -19.63 23.94 -21.97
CA LEU A 851 -19.48 25.26 -21.37
C LEU A 851 -19.62 26.38 -22.41
N ASP A 852 -19.14 26.16 -23.64
CA ASP A 852 -19.36 27.12 -24.75
C ASP A 852 -20.85 27.25 -25.07
N VAL A 853 -21.61 26.14 -25.04
CA VAL A 853 -23.09 26.17 -25.22
C VAL A 853 -23.77 26.98 -24.12
N VAL A 854 -23.32 26.77 -22.84
CA VAL A 854 -23.91 27.50 -21.69
C VAL A 854 -23.61 28.99 -21.76
N ASP A 855 -22.43 29.35 -22.22
CA ASP A 855 -22.01 30.76 -22.39
C ASP A 855 -22.61 31.45 -23.65
N GLY A 856 -23.31 30.68 -24.52
CA GLY A 856 -23.91 31.21 -25.74
C GLY A 856 -22.91 31.44 -26.87
N GLU A 857 -21.81 30.70 -26.89
CA GLU A 857 -20.76 30.76 -27.92
C GLU A 857 -20.92 29.56 -28.90
N GLU A 858 -22.08 29.48 -29.56
CA GLU A 858 -22.52 28.33 -30.32
C GLU A 858 -21.54 27.91 -31.44
N GLU A 859 -20.94 28.88 -32.16
CA GLU A 859 -20.00 28.57 -33.23
C GLU A 859 -18.75 27.91 -32.68
N ARG A 860 -18.22 28.42 -31.57
CA ARG A 860 -17.07 27.82 -30.88
C ARG A 860 -17.41 26.43 -30.33
N ALA A 861 -18.59 26.29 -29.73
CA ALA A 861 -19.10 24.99 -29.23
C ALA A 861 -19.08 23.93 -30.33
N LEU A 862 -19.58 24.25 -31.53
CA LEU A 862 -19.59 23.30 -32.66
C LEU A 862 -18.18 22.86 -33.08
N VAL A 863 -17.20 23.78 -33.07
CA VAL A 863 -15.80 23.44 -33.39
C VAL A 863 -15.23 22.46 -32.33
N THR A 864 -15.44 22.78 -31.06
CA THR A 864 -14.93 21.98 -29.92
C THR A 864 -15.59 20.60 -29.89
N ILE A 865 -16.93 20.55 -30.05
CA ILE A 865 -17.69 19.28 -30.03
C ILE A 865 -17.33 18.39 -31.24
N ARG A 866 -17.08 18.98 -32.42
CA ARG A 866 -16.61 18.21 -33.59
C ARG A 866 -15.27 17.52 -33.26
N ALA A 867 -14.33 18.23 -32.64
CA ALA A 867 -13.06 17.64 -32.18
C ALA A 867 -13.31 16.51 -31.15
N ALA A 868 -14.25 16.71 -30.21
CA ALA A 868 -14.64 15.68 -29.25
C ALA A 868 -15.20 14.42 -29.95
N LEU A 869 -16.05 14.60 -30.94
CA LEU A 869 -16.61 13.50 -31.73
C LEU A 869 -15.53 12.72 -32.51
N GLU A 870 -14.56 13.45 -33.08
CA GLU A 870 -13.42 12.82 -33.76
C GLU A 870 -12.60 11.96 -32.80
N GLN A 871 -12.26 12.49 -31.63
CA GLN A 871 -11.52 11.73 -30.60
C GLN A 871 -12.33 10.54 -30.07
N SER A 872 -13.65 10.65 -30.02
CA SER A 872 -14.54 9.55 -29.57
C SER A 872 -14.59 8.35 -30.52
N ASN A 873 -13.99 8.44 -31.72
CA ASN A 873 -13.94 7.33 -32.69
C ASN A 873 -12.83 6.33 -32.41
N ASN A 874 -11.93 6.61 -31.45
CA ASN A 874 -10.86 5.69 -31.08
C ASN A 874 -11.45 4.37 -30.52
N PRO A 875 -10.95 3.18 -30.96
CA PRO A 875 -11.49 1.89 -30.46
C PRO A 875 -11.49 1.74 -28.94
N LEU A 876 -10.49 2.30 -28.26
CA LEU A 876 -10.41 2.25 -26.79
C LEU A 876 -11.54 3.10 -26.16
N THR A 877 -11.78 4.29 -26.69
CA THR A 877 -12.91 5.16 -26.26
C THR A 877 -14.25 4.44 -26.43
N LEU A 878 -14.45 3.79 -27.57
CA LEU A 878 -15.68 3.06 -27.86
C LEU A 878 -15.88 1.86 -26.91
N ALA A 879 -14.79 1.22 -26.49
CA ALA A 879 -14.86 0.10 -25.54
C ALA A 879 -15.18 0.57 -24.11
N ILE A 880 -14.63 1.71 -23.69
CA ILE A 880 -14.74 2.22 -22.31
C ILE A 880 -16.01 3.06 -22.11
N ALA A 881 -16.36 3.92 -23.11
CA ALA A 881 -17.43 4.93 -22.97
C ALA A 881 -18.27 5.04 -24.24
N ALA A 882 -18.87 3.93 -24.64
CA ALA A 882 -19.65 3.81 -25.89
C ALA A 882 -20.75 4.88 -26.02
N HIS A 883 -21.36 5.31 -24.90
CA HIS A 883 -22.44 6.31 -24.87
C HIS A 883 -21.94 7.76 -24.97
N MET A 884 -20.64 8.01 -24.88
CA MET A 884 -20.04 9.37 -24.91
C MET A 884 -20.43 10.12 -26.21
N ARG A 885 -20.42 9.42 -27.34
CA ARG A 885 -20.77 10.02 -28.64
C ARG A 885 -22.21 10.54 -28.66
N ALA A 886 -23.16 9.82 -28.05
CA ALA A 886 -24.55 10.27 -27.95
C ALA A 886 -24.62 11.58 -27.14
N GLY A 887 -23.88 11.66 -26.03
CA GLY A 887 -23.78 12.88 -25.23
C GLY A 887 -23.23 14.05 -26.02
N HIS A 888 -22.14 13.84 -26.79
CA HIS A 888 -21.57 14.89 -27.66
C HIS A 888 -22.57 15.34 -28.76
N LEU A 889 -23.34 14.40 -29.33
CA LEU A 889 -24.38 14.75 -30.32
C LEU A 889 -25.53 15.55 -29.68
N HIS A 890 -25.92 15.25 -28.42
CA HIS A 890 -26.90 16.05 -27.69
C HIS A 890 -26.41 17.49 -27.48
N MET A 891 -25.14 17.66 -27.09
CA MET A 891 -24.49 18.98 -26.94
C MET A 891 -24.44 19.71 -28.28
N ALA A 892 -24.03 19.02 -29.36
CA ALA A 892 -24.03 19.57 -30.71
C ALA A 892 -25.41 20.02 -31.16
N ALA A 893 -26.45 19.23 -30.87
CA ALA A 893 -27.84 19.57 -31.21
C ALA A 893 -28.27 20.85 -30.50
N THR A 894 -27.85 21.04 -29.23
CA THR A 894 -28.14 22.27 -28.48
C THR A 894 -27.55 23.51 -29.13
N ALA A 895 -26.28 23.40 -29.61
CA ALA A 895 -25.60 24.52 -30.33
C ALA A 895 -26.22 24.74 -31.72
N LEU A 896 -26.43 23.68 -32.49
CA LEU A 896 -27.04 23.76 -33.84
C LEU A 896 -28.41 24.40 -33.82
N ALA A 897 -29.21 24.14 -32.79
CA ALA A 897 -30.55 24.72 -32.64
C ALA A 897 -30.54 26.25 -32.40
N ALA A 898 -29.42 26.78 -31.88
CA ALA A 898 -29.31 28.22 -31.57
C ALA A 898 -28.48 28.99 -32.61
N VAL A 899 -27.46 28.37 -33.25
CA VAL A 899 -26.57 29.01 -34.19
C VAL A 899 -27.36 29.61 -35.38
N ASP A 900 -26.93 30.80 -35.88
CA ASP A 900 -27.57 31.50 -37.01
C ASP A 900 -29.06 31.74 -36.82
N HIS A 901 -29.49 32.02 -35.61
CA HIS A 901 -30.89 32.25 -35.24
C HIS A 901 -31.79 31.05 -35.59
N GLY A 902 -31.30 29.84 -35.41
CA GLY A 902 -32.07 28.58 -35.60
C GLY A 902 -32.09 28.05 -37.03
N ARG A 903 -31.30 28.59 -37.96
CA ARG A 903 -31.27 28.11 -39.34
C ARG A 903 -30.84 26.63 -39.45
N ARG A 904 -30.07 26.14 -38.50
CA ARG A 904 -29.61 24.77 -38.48
C ARG A 904 -30.44 23.88 -37.51
N ALA A 905 -31.63 24.33 -37.10
CA ALA A 905 -32.49 23.57 -36.16
C ALA A 905 -32.92 22.19 -36.74
N ARG A 906 -33.02 22.05 -38.10
CA ARG A 906 -33.29 20.75 -38.73
C ARG A 906 -32.12 19.76 -38.47
N ASP A 907 -30.89 20.22 -38.62
CA ASP A 907 -29.70 19.40 -38.31
C ASP A 907 -29.67 19.05 -36.83
N ALA A 908 -30.04 19.99 -35.95
CA ALA A 908 -30.16 19.76 -34.51
C ALA A 908 -31.14 18.61 -34.21
N ALA A 909 -32.35 18.64 -34.81
CA ALA A 909 -33.35 17.58 -34.63
C ALA A 909 -32.82 16.23 -35.14
N ARG A 910 -32.11 16.21 -36.27
CA ARG A 910 -31.49 14.99 -36.83
C ARG A 910 -30.38 14.44 -35.92
N CYS A 911 -29.52 15.34 -35.32
CA CYS A 911 -28.50 14.94 -34.35
C CYS A 911 -29.14 14.33 -33.12
N LEU A 912 -30.25 14.93 -32.61
CA LEU A 912 -31.01 14.38 -31.44
C LEU A 912 -31.51 12.97 -31.75
N GLY A 913 -32.17 12.80 -32.94
CA GLY A 913 -32.69 11.51 -33.34
C GLY A 913 -31.62 10.42 -33.44
N ALA A 914 -30.45 10.79 -34.01
CA ALA A 914 -29.32 9.87 -34.14
C ALA A 914 -28.71 9.54 -32.77
N ALA A 915 -28.57 10.54 -31.88
CA ALA A 915 -28.06 10.35 -30.52
C ALA A 915 -28.93 9.36 -29.74
N ASP A 916 -30.25 9.66 -29.69
CA ASP A 916 -31.21 8.79 -28.96
C ASP A 916 -31.26 7.37 -29.52
N ALA A 917 -31.20 7.21 -30.87
CA ALA A 917 -31.20 5.90 -31.52
C ALA A 917 -29.92 5.10 -31.28
N SER A 918 -28.81 5.79 -30.97
CA SER A 918 -27.51 5.15 -30.68
C SER A 918 -27.39 4.67 -29.24
N LEU A 919 -28.26 5.14 -28.33
CA LEU A 919 -28.24 4.74 -26.93
C LEU A 919 -28.76 3.30 -26.80
N PRO A 920 -28.14 2.48 -25.95
CA PRO A 920 -28.59 1.09 -25.75
C PRO A 920 -30.00 1.02 -25.17
N PRO A 921 -30.76 -0.05 -25.48
CA PRO A 921 -32.08 -0.26 -24.84
C PRO A 921 -31.95 -0.27 -23.30
N GLY A 922 -32.82 0.50 -22.63
CA GLY A 922 -32.79 0.57 -21.18
C GLY A 922 -31.81 1.58 -20.59
N HIS A 923 -31.14 2.37 -21.42
CA HIS A 923 -30.28 3.46 -20.92
C HIS A 923 -31.08 4.43 -20.07
N VAL A 924 -30.60 4.75 -18.90
CA VAL A 924 -31.19 5.74 -17.97
C VAL A 924 -30.33 6.98 -17.99
N ALA A 925 -30.81 8.03 -18.60
CA ALA A 925 -30.06 9.29 -18.75
C ALA A 925 -29.79 9.90 -17.35
N GLY A 926 -28.58 10.36 -17.13
CA GLY A 926 -28.22 11.15 -15.95
C GLY A 926 -28.85 12.55 -16.01
N ARG A 927 -28.77 13.26 -14.91
CA ARG A 927 -29.36 14.63 -14.79
C ARG A 927 -28.81 15.58 -15.86
N MET A 928 -27.49 15.63 -15.99
CA MET A 928 -26.86 16.48 -17.01
C MET A 928 -27.29 16.09 -18.42
N GLU A 929 -27.32 14.83 -18.73
CA GLU A 929 -27.72 14.31 -20.06
C GLU A 929 -29.17 14.69 -20.37
N ARG A 930 -30.07 14.54 -19.40
CA ARG A 930 -31.50 14.96 -19.56
C ARG A 930 -31.59 16.47 -19.82
N GLU A 931 -30.93 17.29 -19.02
CA GLU A 931 -30.96 18.76 -19.13
C GLU A 931 -30.46 19.21 -20.52
N VAL A 932 -29.35 18.66 -20.98
CA VAL A 932 -28.76 18.97 -22.31
C VAL A 932 -29.72 18.56 -23.42
N ARG A 933 -30.22 17.32 -23.36
CA ARG A 933 -31.15 16.76 -24.35
C ARG A 933 -32.46 17.60 -24.42
N ASP A 934 -33.04 17.89 -23.24
CA ASP A 934 -34.29 18.66 -23.15
C ASP A 934 -34.11 20.10 -23.67
N LEU A 935 -32.96 20.72 -23.40
CA LEU A 935 -32.63 22.05 -23.89
C LEU A 935 -32.52 22.01 -25.43
N ALA A 936 -31.88 21.03 -25.99
CA ALA A 936 -31.73 20.84 -27.44
C ALA A 936 -33.12 20.66 -28.09
N GLU A 937 -33.96 19.80 -27.51
CA GLU A 937 -35.33 19.56 -28.01
C GLU A 937 -36.17 20.83 -27.97
N ARG A 938 -36.22 21.56 -26.85
CA ARG A 938 -36.94 22.82 -26.72
C ARG A 938 -36.49 23.82 -27.79
N ARG A 939 -35.18 24.09 -27.92
CA ARG A 939 -34.64 25.03 -28.90
C ARG A 939 -35.01 24.64 -30.35
N ALA A 940 -34.89 23.36 -30.68
CA ALA A 940 -35.19 22.84 -32.00
C ALA A 940 -36.69 22.94 -32.33
N ARG A 941 -37.58 22.66 -31.35
CA ARG A 941 -39.04 22.80 -31.52
C ARG A 941 -39.46 24.25 -31.69
N ASP A 942 -38.88 25.14 -30.89
CA ASP A 942 -39.14 26.58 -30.94
C ASP A 942 -38.78 27.14 -32.34
N ALA A 943 -37.69 26.66 -32.95
CA ALA A 943 -37.23 27.14 -34.25
C ALA A 943 -38.00 26.51 -35.45
N LEU A 944 -38.41 25.22 -35.35
CA LEU A 944 -39.01 24.47 -36.47
C LEU A 944 -40.54 24.35 -36.38
N GLY A 945 -41.07 24.35 -35.17
CA GLY A 945 -42.42 23.87 -34.91
C GLY A 945 -42.48 22.33 -34.83
N ASP A 946 -43.48 21.81 -34.13
CA ASP A 946 -43.58 20.40 -33.76
C ASP A 946 -43.52 19.46 -34.97
N THR A 947 -44.29 19.71 -36.02
CA THR A 947 -44.39 18.82 -37.19
C THR A 947 -43.04 18.67 -37.90
N ALA A 948 -42.34 19.79 -38.13
CA ALA A 948 -41.06 19.77 -38.82
C ALA A 948 -39.98 19.13 -37.94
N TYR A 949 -40.06 19.37 -36.61
CA TYR A 949 -39.17 18.74 -35.64
C TYR A 949 -39.30 17.21 -35.67
N GLU A 950 -40.54 16.67 -35.53
CA GLU A 950 -40.81 15.23 -35.50
C GLU A 950 -40.31 14.55 -36.80
N THR A 951 -40.51 15.21 -37.95
CA THR A 951 -40.02 14.71 -39.23
C THR A 951 -38.50 14.62 -39.23
N ALA A 952 -37.82 15.69 -38.87
CA ALA A 952 -36.36 15.75 -38.85
C ALA A 952 -35.75 14.79 -37.79
N TYR A 953 -36.36 14.67 -36.63
CA TYR A 953 -35.96 13.74 -35.57
C TYR A 953 -36.03 12.27 -36.04
N ALA A 954 -37.17 11.90 -36.71
CA ALA A 954 -37.31 10.57 -37.26
C ALA A 954 -36.28 10.28 -38.37
N GLU A 955 -35.98 11.28 -39.25
CA GLU A 955 -34.88 11.16 -40.22
C GLU A 955 -33.53 10.91 -39.51
N GLY A 956 -33.27 11.62 -38.42
CA GLY A 956 -32.07 11.48 -37.62
C GLY A 956 -31.88 10.08 -37.05
N GLY A 957 -32.96 9.48 -36.54
CA GLY A 957 -32.96 8.12 -36.01
C GLY A 957 -32.53 7.02 -36.97
N LEU A 958 -32.44 7.34 -38.28
CA LEU A 958 -31.96 6.43 -39.31
C LEU A 958 -30.47 6.60 -39.64
N LEU A 959 -29.83 7.66 -39.12
CA LEU A 959 -28.43 7.96 -39.35
C LEU A 959 -27.54 7.16 -38.43
N SER A 960 -26.38 6.74 -38.94
CA SER A 960 -25.33 6.24 -38.05
C SER A 960 -24.73 7.40 -37.27
N PRO A 961 -24.07 7.14 -36.13
CA PRO A 961 -23.37 8.20 -35.40
C PRO A 961 -22.30 8.93 -36.20
N GLU A 962 -21.66 8.25 -37.15
CA GLU A 962 -20.67 8.83 -38.08
C GLU A 962 -21.34 9.82 -39.07
N GLU A 963 -22.49 9.43 -39.62
CA GLU A 963 -23.28 10.30 -40.49
C GLU A 963 -23.81 11.52 -39.73
N ALA A 964 -24.29 11.31 -38.51
CA ALA A 964 -24.77 12.42 -37.65
C ALA A 964 -23.65 13.40 -37.31
N ALA A 965 -22.42 12.92 -37.04
CA ALA A 965 -21.26 13.75 -36.78
C ALA A 965 -20.91 14.70 -37.94
N THR A 966 -21.24 14.31 -39.22
CA THR A 966 -21.03 15.20 -40.38
C THR A 966 -21.99 16.39 -40.38
N LEU A 967 -23.06 16.36 -39.59
CA LEU A 967 -23.99 17.47 -39.41
C LEU A 967 -23.46 18.52 -38.44
N VAL A 968 -22.44 18.21 -37.63
CA VAL A 968 -21.86 19.10 -36.64
C VAL A 968 -20.75 19.98 -37.26
#